data_83cd1d2c690502355e825f85488c616e
#
_entry.id   83cd1d2c690502355e825f85488c616e
#
_cell.length_a   1.000
_cell.length_b   1.000
_cell.length_c   1.000
_cell.angle_alpha   90.00
_cell.angle_beta   90.00
_cell.angle_gamma   90.00
#
_symmetry.space_group_name_H-M   'P 1'
#
loop_
_entity.id
_entity.type
_entity.pdbx_description
1 polymer ?
#
loop_
_entity_poly.entity_id
_entity_poly.type
_entity_poly.pdbx_seq_one_letter_code
_entity_poly.pdbx_strand_id
1 'polypeptide(L)'
;MKKRLLSILLLLILAVTPVSAAFSDISDSRLEQTASVLDALGIMEGMGNNRFSPDTALTRAQFCKLAVTAMGFSDVTAYGSYTIFPDVKNTHWAAQYINAAVRHPDLKEQAIIRGYADGTFGPDKSVNFGEVCTMLLRMLGYTEQDIGPFWPADYIARAQSLGLTDGVDLTDVKATVTRGHAATMLLNTLGTPLKGGEGGEGGTLLDKVASATVENCILLATSDTNASLEPNEAIFYENGAIDETPRKTAGALDQSLIGMRGTLIIGKEDKAAVGIVPDDNESETFTVTSVEPNRVRTEGRSLYPDRNTKVFIARDGWKLSAFSEVWANIHSGDKLTCYYDDYGTLELMAVLPTATASGGHSFVYGVATAVSIPENYTIIKNGTTVDATKLKKYDVVTLDAANRQALVTDARITGRYQSGTPTISYPQSVTMYGMTFAISDTAALSFADLKLDAEITLLFNTEGAVIAAFPKAQVSADMQGVVTALKDGQATVNLFNGLVLRDINVEATDLNSMVGRVVTIASTKDGTARLTKRSLGSKVSGSWTIADGKLGDRLVSPQVKVYEEVLPGAPLCAIQKEDIVQATIQSKQIRYTIADSAGTVTNIVLGDVTGNSWVYGFVYPEQRVSDEESTYFVRVEYWNGSKMEQAVYQVDSLSGIVGSIPVGIPKGYSTAEGVINSGFTTQKLKLIDTVDVEAFDGAGGVQTHDGYYELASEIGVYVESRDEFISLQSAKSNYKSFRLYANTSAENGGRIRMIVVS
;
A
#
# COMPACT_ATOMS: atom_id res chain seq x y z
N MET A 1 -5.12 60.86 -10.46
CA MET A 1 -5.30 60.25 -9.12
C MET A 1 -5.07 58.76 -9.21
N LYS A 2 -3.93 58.35 -8.68
CA LYS A 2 -3.47 56.94 -8.76
C LYS A 2 -4.14 56.16 -7.62
N LYS A 3 -4.98 55.18 -7.94
CA LYS A 3 -5.43 54.18 -6.96
C LYS A 3 -4.41 53.04 -6.96
N ARG A 4 -3.71 52.88 -5.87
CA ARG A 4 -2.84 51.72 -5.58
C ARG A 4 -3.72 50.52 -5.24
N LEU A 5 -3.64 49.45 -6.03
CA LEU A 5 -4.09 48.14 -5.63
C LEU A 5 -3.08 47.58 -4.64
N LEU A 6 -3.51 47.39 -3.41
CA LEU A 6 -2.77 46.67 -2.37
C LEU A 6 -3.14 45.19 -2.51
N SER A 7 -2.24 44.41 -3.10
CA SER A 7 -2.35 42.95 -3.10
C SER A 7 -2.03 42.44 -1.69
N ILE A 8 -3.04 42.03 -0.97
CA ILE A 8 -2.89 41.30 0.27
C ILE A 8 -2.53 39.86 -0.11
N LEU A 9 -1.23 39.58 -0.02
CA LEU A 9 -0.70 38.22 -0.05
C LEU A 9 -1.07 37.57 1.30
N LEU A 10 -2.16 36.83 1.33
CA LEU A 10 -2.53 36.01 2.47
C LEU A 10 -1.51 34.85 2.54
N LEU A 11 -0.47 35.02 3.33
CA LEU A 11 0.39 33.92 3.74
C LEU A 11 -0.45 33.01 4.61
N LEU A 12 -0.99 31.95 4.03
CA LEU A 12 -1.49 30.80 4.76
C LEU A 12 -0.26 30.16 5.41
N ILE A 13 0.03 30.55 6.64
CA ILE A 13 0.89 29.75 7.51
C ILE A 13 0.06 28.49 7.80
N LEU A 14 0.26 27.45 7.00
CA LEU A 14 -0.03 26.10 7.42
C LEU A 14 0.80 25.91 8.69
N ALA A 15 0.16 25.96 9.84
CA ALA A 15 0.69 25.36 11.04
C ALA A 15 0.78 23.85 10.72
N VAL A 16 1.89 23.44 10.17
CA VAL A 16 2.31 22.04 10.17
C VAL A 16 2.56 21.78 11.65
N THR A 17 1.55 21.25 12.36
CA THR A 17 1.83 20.53 13.58
C THR A 17 2.89 19.52 13.22
N PRO A 18 4.02 19.43 13.93
CA PRO A 18 4.97 18.37 13.67
C PRO A 18 4.23 17.06 13.94
N VAL A 19 3.81 16.38 12.89
CA VAL A 19 3.69 14.93 12.93
C VAL A 19 5.10 14.52 13.30
N SER A 20 5.29 13.88 14.46
CA SER A 20 6.54 13.27 14.82
C SER A 20 6.79 12.19 13.74
N ALA A 21 7.44 12.61 12.68
CA ALA A 21 7.77 11.70 11.60
C ALA A 21 8.87 10.80 12.17
N ALA A 22 8.69 9.51 12.06
CA ALA A 22 9.68 8.50 12.32
C ALA A 22 11.06 8.95 11.82
N PHE A 23 12.11 8.71 12.59
CA PHE A 23 13.45 9.09 12.18
C PHE A 23 13.86 8.32 10.93
N SER A 24 14.09 9.02 9.83
CA SER A 24 14.27 8.44 8.49
C SER A 24 15.55 7.59 8.33
N ASP A 25 16.43 7.63 9.30
CA ASP A 25 17.73 6.93 9.31
C ASP A 25 17.82 5.81 10.36
N ILE A 26 16.69 5.43 10.95
CA ILE A 26 16.58 4.24 11.81
C ILE A 26 15.75 3.20 11.05
N SER A 27 16.27 1.98 10.94
CA SER A 27 15.56 0.84 10.33
C SER A 27 15.10 -0.18 11.37
N ASP A 28 15.60 -0.11 12.60
CA ASP A 28 15.21 -0.95 13.72
C ASP A 28 14.05 -0.30 14.48
N SER A 29 12.88 -0.95 14.50
CA SER A 29 11.66 -0.41 15.11
C SER A 29 11.80 -0.18 16.62
N ARG A 30 12.56 -1.03 17.33
CA ARG A 30 12.80 -0.88 18.76
C ARG A 30 13.66 0.35 19.06
N LEU A 31 14.70 0.57 18.24
CA LEU A 31 15.54 1.76 18.39
C LEU A 31 14.78 3.03 18.01
N GLU A 32 13.90 2.97 16.99
CA GLU A 32 13.08 4.09 16.60
C GLU A 32 12.13 4.51 17.72
N GLN A 33 11.46 3.55 18.35
CA GLN A 33 10.63 3.78 19.51
C GLN A 33 11.44 4.39 20.66
N THR A 34 12.61 3.81 20.96
CA THR A 34 13.50 4.32 22.00
C THR A 34 13.87 5.77 21.76
N ALA A 35 14.25 6.10 20.53
CA ALA A 35 14.61 7.47 20.13
C ALA A 35 13.41 8.42 20.26
N SER A 36 12.21 8.00 19.83
CA SER A 36 10.98 8.81 19.92
C SER A 36 10.57 9.09 21.36
N VAL A 37 10.67 8.09 22.24
CA VAL A 37 10.42 8.27 23.69
C VAL A 37 11.41 9.28 24.30
N LEU A 38 12.70 9.18 24.03
CA LEU A 38 13.71 10.07 24.58
C LEU A 38 13.61 11.49 24.01
N ASP A 39 13.20 11.65 22.75
CA ASP A 39 12.92 12.94 22.12
C ASP A 39 11.71 13.62 22.78
N ALA A 40 10.61 12.91 22.94
CA ALA A 40 9.40 13.41 23.58
C ALA A 40 9.57 13.69 25.09
N LEU A 41 10.50 13.02 25.79
CA LEU A 41 10.90 13.35 27.14
C LEU A 41 11.93 14.51 27.19
N GLY A 42 12.37 15.04 26.06
CA GLY A 42 13.36 16.11 25.96
C GLY A 42 14.77 15.69 26.40
N ILE A 43 15.06 14.39 26.43
CA ILE A 43 16.36 13.84 26.86
C ILE A 43 17.33 13.79 25.69
N MET A 44 16.91 13.24 24.54
CA MET A 44 17.75 13.10 23.36
C MET A 44 17.00 13.48 22.10
N GLU A 45 17.17 14.71 21.68
CA GLU A 45 16.55 15.26 20.48
C GLU A 45 17.17 14.71 19.18
N GLY A 46 16.39 14.71 18.08
CA GLY A 46 16.89 14.42 16.74
C GLY A 46 17.93 15.45 16.28
N MET A 47 18.70 15.10 15.23
CA MET A 47 19.75 15.96 14.65
C MET A 47 19.23 16.92 13.57
N GLY A 48 17.90 17.08 13.47
CA GLY A 48 17.22 17.84 12.41
C GLY A 48 16.97 17.02 11.14
N ASN A 49 16.09 17.52 10.26
CA ASN A 49 15.68 16.84 9.02
C ASN A 49 15.18 15.39 9.23
N ASN A 50 14.46 15.14 10.31
CA ASN A 50 13.96 13.80 10.70
C ASN A 50 15.07 12.74 10.80
N ARG A 51 16.25 13.11 11.25
CA ARG A 51 17.38 12.20 11.44
C ARG A 51 17.76 12.10 12.91
N PHE A 52 18.03 10.89 13.33
CA PHE A 52 18.55 10.59 14.67
C PHE A 52 20.07 10.40 14.67
N SER A 53 20.61 9.87 13.59
CA SER A 53 22.03 9.53 13.39
C SER A 53 22.56 8.49 14.39
N PRO A 54 21.97 7.28 14.44
CA PRO A 54 22.22 6.27 15.49
C PRO A 54 23.69 5.84 15.58
N ASP A 55 24.40 5.80 14.47
CA ASP A 55 25.80 5.34 14.38
C ASP A 55 26.83 6.42 14.75
N THR A 56 26.37 7.64 15.03
CA THR A 56 27.27 8.74 15.38
C THR A 56 27.82 8.56 16.78
N ALA A 57 29.15 8.54 16.92
CA ALA A 57 29.83 8.49 18.20
C ALA A 57 29.51 9.70 19.07
N LEU A 58 29.25 9.48 20.36
CA LEU A 58 29.06 10.55 21.32
C LEU A 58 30.36 10.98 21.98
N THR A 59 30.47 12.29 22.23
CA THR A 59 31.53 12.80 23.11
C THR A 59 31.11 12.70 24.56
N ARG A 60 32.08 12.74 25.48
CA ARG A 60 31.81 12.73 26.91
C ARG A 60 30.94 13.92 27.35
N ALA A 61 31.12 15.09 26.74
CA ALA A 61 30.28 16.26 27.00
C ALA A 61 28.84 16.04 26.53
N GLN A 62 28.63 15.41 25.37
CA GLN A 62 27.30 15.11 24.87
C GLN A 62 26.58 14.09 25.76
N PHE A 63 27.25 13.00 26.13
CA PHE A 63 26.66 12.02 27.04
C PHE A 63 26.38 12.63 28.41
N CYS A 64 27.26 13.52 28.92
CA CYS A 64 27.00 14.24 30.16
C CYS A 64 25.73 15.09 30.11
N LYS A 65 25.45 15.80 29.00
CA LYS A 65 24.19 16.51 28.83
C LYS A 65 23.01 15.55 28.94
N LEU A 66 23.05 14.42 28.24
CA LEU A 66 21.99 13.41 28.28
C LEU A 66 21.74 12.88 29.71
N ALA A 67 22.80 12.53 30.41
CA ALA A 67 22.73 12.04 31.80
C ALA A 67 22.08 13.07 32.74
N VAL A 68 22.46 14.32 32.66
CA VAL A 68 21.93 15.43 33.46
C VAL A 68 20.45 15.67 33.16
N THR A 69 20.07 15.63 31.90
CA THR A 69 18.66 15.78 31.48
C THR A 69 17.83 14.60 31.98
N ALA A 70 18.34 13.36 31.84
CA ALA A 70 17.68 12.15 32.32
C ALA A 70 17.50 12.11 33.86
N MET A 71 18.34 12.82 34.61
CA MET A 71 18.17 13.03 36.06
C MET A 71 17.04 14.01 36.40
N GLY A 72 16.44 14.68 35.40
CA GLY A 72 15.40 15.68 35.59
C GLY A 72 15.91 17.05 36.08
N PHE A 73 17.20 17.35 35.92
CA PHE A 73 17.77 18.63 36.33
C PHE A 73 17.38 19.73 35.32
N SER A 74 16.36 20.50 35.65
CA SER A 74 15.72 21.44 34.70
C SER A 74 16.44 22.77 34.54
N ASP A 75 17.08 23.32 35.58
CA ASP A 75 17.80 24.59 35.54
C ASP A 75 19.30 24.41 35.84
N VAL A 76 20.05 24.17 34.80
CA VAL A 76 21.51 24.01 34.88
C VAL A 76 22.26 25.29 34.53
N THR A 77 21.58 26.37 34.14
CA THR A 77 22.21 27.60 33.66
C THR A 77 23.10 28.25 34.71
N ALA A 78 22.69 28.21 36.01
CA ALA A 78 23.48 28.71 37.13
C ALA A 78 24.85 28.04 37.25
N TYR A 79 24.99 26.79 36.79
CA TYR A 79 26.25 26.03 36.84
C TYR A 79 27.24 26.43 35.71
N GLY A 80 26.82 27.20 34.72
CA GLY A 80 27.68 27.67 33.63
C GLY A 80 28.67 28.75 34.00
N SER A 81 28.55 29.36 35.16
CA SER A 81 29.33 30.56 35.53
C SER A 81 30.76 30.26 36.02
N TYR A 82 31.11 29.03 36.28
CA TYR A 82 32.41 28.64 36.83
C TYR A 82 33.00 27.38 36.14
N THR A 83 34.23 27.04 36.50
CA THR A 83 34.95 25.93 35.91
C THR A 83 35.40 24.94 37.00
N ILE A 84 35.03 23.66 36.88
CA ILE A 84 35.46 22.63 37.80
C ILE A 84 36.72 21.90 37.21
N PHE A 85 36.75 21.68 35.90
CA PHE A 85 37.85 20.99 35.23
C PHE A 85 38.63 22.00 34.38
N PRO A 86 39.97 21.95 34.41
CA PRO A 86 40.84 22.93 33.78
C PRO A 86 40.71 22.99 32.24
N ASP A 87 40.30 21.89 31.63
CA ASP A 87 40.08 21.75 30.20
C ASP A 87 38.62 22.11 29.76
N VAL A 88 37.71 22.42 30.70
CA VAL A 88 36.34 22.86 30.43
C VAL A 88 36.19 24.33 30.78
N LYS A 89 36.32 25.21 29.79
CA LYS A 89 36.10 26.65 30.00
C LYS A 89 34.65 26.96 30.27
N ASN A 90 34.35 27.99 31.04
CA ASN A 90 32.97 28.42 31.29
C ASN A 90 32.23 28.86 29.98
N THR A 91 32.97 29.17 28.90
CA THR A 91 32.40 29.44 27.58
C THR A 91 32.10 28.19 26.77
N HIS A 92 32.48 26.99 27.26
CA HIS A 92 32.16 25.74 26.60
C HIS A 92 30.66 25.45 26.76
N TRP A 93 30.00 25.07 25.67
CA TRP A 93 28.54 24.85 25.63
C TRP A 93 28.05 23.85 26.72
N ALA A 94 28.87 22.85 27.04
CA ALA A 94 28.52 21.82 28.02
C ALA A 94 28.95 22.15 29.44
N ALA A 95 29.61 23.30 29.71
CA ALA A 95 30.11 23.63 31.05
C ALA A 95 29.03 23.54 32.12
N GLN A 96 27.84 24.06 31.85
CA GLN A 96 26.68 23.99 32.76
C GLN A 96 26.29 22.56 33.10
N TYR A 97 26.22 21.68 32.12
CA TYR A 97 25.86 20.26 32.32
C TYR A 97 26.96 19.49 33.08
N ILE A 98 28.23 19.71 32.69
CA ILE A 98 29.37 19.07 33.35
C ILE A 98 29.46 19.48 34.82
N ASN A 99 29.27 20.75 35.08
CA ASN A 99 29.29 21.27 36.47
C ASN A 99 28.09 20.80 37.29
N ALA A 100 26.89 20.75 36.67
CA ALA A 100 25.70 20.22 37.33
C ALA A 100 25.87 18.71 37.64
N ALA A 101 26.44 17.90 36.73
CA ALA A 101 26.71 16.50 36.95
C ALA A 101 27.68 16.20 38.13
N VAL A 102 28.41 17.22 38.56
CA VAL A 102 29.34 17.11 39.72
C VAL A 102 28.73 17.68 40.98
N ARG A 103 27.95 18.75 40.93
CA ARG A 103 27.57 19.57 42.08
C ARG A 103 26.08 19.86 42.27
N HIS A 104 25.20 19.22 41.48
CA HIS A 104 23.77 19.42 41.69
C HIS A 104 23.37 18.91 43.09
N PRO A 105 22.55 19.65 43.86
CA PRO A 105 22.18 19.30 45.21
C PRO A 105 21.55 17.91 45.35
N ASP A 106 20.76 17.49 44.37
CA ASP A 106 20.10 16.19 44.37
C ASP A 106 21.07 15.00 44.27
N LEU A 107 22.30 15.25 43.86
CA LEU A 107 23.37 14.23 43.85
C LEU A 107 23.88 13.90 45.24
N LYS A 108 23.49 14.68 46.24
CA LYS A 108 24.02 14.58 47.60
C LYS A 108 25.54 14.65 47.56
N GLU A 109 26.24 13.56 47.86
CA GLU A 109 27.69 13.54 47.86
C GLU A 109 28.30 12.76 46.69
N GLN A 110 27.44 12.29 45.77
CA GLN A 110 27.88 11.41 44.66
C GLN A 110 27.73 12.05 43.31
N ALA A 111 28.84 12.56 42.76
CA ALA A 111 28.87 13.07 41.39
C ALA A 111 28.60 11.96 40.37
N ILE A 112 27.78 12.25 39.35
CA ILE A 112 27.55 11.38 38.18
C ILE A 112 28.88 11.18 37.45
N ILE A 113 29.66 12.24 37.36
CA ILE A 113 30.93 12.26 36.62
C ILE A 113 32.07 12.60 37.52
N ARG A 114 33.22 11.94 37.24
CA ARG A 114 34.53 12.34 37.77
C ARG A 114 35.47 12.60 36.58
N GLY A 115 36.44 13.50 36.78
CA GLY A 115 37.49 13.71 35.79
C GLY A 115 38.45 12.49 35.72
N TYR A 116 39.34 12.57 34.77
CA TYR A 116 40.46 11.62 34.68
C TYR A 116 41.48 11.86 35.78
N ALA A 117 42.42 10.91 35.94
CA ALA A 117 43.44 10.98 36.97
C ALA A 117 44.37 12.20 36.88
N ASP A 118 44.48 12.81 35.70
CA ASP A 118 45.23 14.05 35.46
C ASP A 118 44.38 15.31 35.78
N GLY A 119 43.20 15.17 36.32
CA GLY A 119 42.31 16.25 36.69
C GLY A 119 41.51 16.86 35.52
N THR A 120 41.64 16.37 34.30
CA THR A 120 40.87 16.82 33.12
C THR A 120 39.55 16.09 33.01
N PHE A 121 38.62 16.65 32.23
CA PHE A 121 37.34 16.02 31.89
C PHE A 121 37.35 15.34 30.52
N GLY A 122 38.02 15.94 29.54
CA GLY A 122 38.04 15.48 28.15
C GLY A 122 36.72 15.69 27.43
N PRO A 123 36.14 16.90 27.31
CA PRO A 123 34.78 17.13 26.82
C PRO A 123 34.55 16.62 25.39
N ASP A 124 35.54 16.74 24.53
CA ASP A 124 35.47 16.39 23.11
C ASP A 124 35.98 14.97 22.80
N LYS A 125 36.46 14.22 23.81
CA LYS A 125 36.81 12.81 23.64
C LYS A 125 35.55 11.98 23.46
N SER A 126 35.59 10.99 22.58
CA SER A 126 34.53 9.98 22.48
C SER A 126 34.36 9.26 23.81
N VAL A 127 33.12 9.10 24.28
CA VAL A 127 32.84 8.35 25.49
C VAL A 127 32.87 6.85 25.18
N ASN A 128 33.47 6.07 26.06
CA ASN A 128 33.54 4.61 25.90
C ASN A 128 32.54 3.86 26.79
N PHE A 129 32.34 2.56 26.48
CA PHE A 129 31.34 1.72 27.11
C PHE A 129 31.51 1.65 28.65
N GLY A 130 32.71 1.46 29.14
CA GLY A 130 32.97 1.43 30.59
C GLY A 130 32.65 2.75 31.28
N GLU A 131 32.92 3.88 30.64
CA GLU A 131 32.59 5.21 31.16
C GLU A 131 31.08 5.44 31.21
N VAL A 132 30.33 5.03 30.16
CA VAL A 132 28.86 5.10 30.13
C VAL A 132 28.24 4.26 31.23
N CYS A 133 28.62 2.96 31.35
CA CYS A 133 28.14 2.11 32.43
C CYS A 133 28.38 2.76 33.82
N THR A 134 29.56 3.36 34.00
CA THR A 134 29.90 4.05 35.26
C THR A 134 28.96 5.22 35.56
N MET A 135 28.64 6.07 34.53
CA MET A 135 27.76 7.20 34.71
C MET A 135 26.32 6.75 35.00
N LEU A 136 25.81 5.75 34.25
CA LEU A 136 24.47 5.20 34.48
C LEU A 136 24.27 4.61 35.88
N LEU A 137 25.23 3.81 36.37
CA LEU A 137 25.17 3.28 37.71
C LEU A 137 25.15 4.38 38.77
N ARG A 138 25.93 5.43 38.58
CA ARG A 138 25.94 6.59 39.50
C ARG A 138 24.64 7.37 39.46
N MET A 139 24.01 7.50 38.30
CA MET A 139 22.66 8.07 38.17
C MET A 139 21.63 7.31 39.00
N LEU A 140 21.74 5.99 39.05
CA LEU A 140 20.88 5.12 39.85
C LEU A 140 21.25 5.10 41.36
N GLY A 141 22.31 5.82 41.77
CA GLY A 141 22.74 5.90 43.16
C GLY A 141 23.73 4.82 43.64
N TYR A 142 24.30 4.03 42.73
CA TYR A 142 25.32 3.01 43.08
C TYR A 142 26.67 3.64 43.33
N THR A 143 27.31 3.27 44.45
CA THR A 143 28.63 3.72 44.86
C THR A 143 29.69 2.70 44.53
N GLU A 144 30.98 3.06 44.68
CA GLU A 144 32.10 2.13 44.49
C GLU A 144 32.02 0.93 45.44
N GLN A 145 31.47 1.13 46.65
CA GLN A 145 31.28 0.04 47.63
C GLN A 145 30.23 -0.98 47.19
N ASP A 146 29.27 -0.56 46.38
CA ASP A 146 28.19 -1.42 45.88
C ASP A 146 28.59 -2.17 44.62
N ILE A 147 29.54 -1.63 43.86
CA ILE A 147 29.90 -2.13 42.54
C ILE A 147 31.14 -3.02 42.63
N GLY A 148 32.17 -2.55 43.29
CA GLY A 148 33.45 -3.24 43.40
C GLY A 148 34.64 -2.37 42.97
N PRO A 149 35.88 -2.83 43.29
CA PRO A 149 37.10 -2.02 43.12
C PRO A 149 37.68 -2.06 41.68
N PHE A 150 37.25 -3.02 40.84
CA PHE A 150 37.90 -3.24 39.55
C PHE A 150 37.20 -2.48 38.44
N TRP A 151 37.58 -1.23 38.21
CA TRP A 151 37.12 -0.45 37.08
C TRP A 151 37.85 -0.85 35.80
N PRO A 152 37.18 -1.01 34.66
CA PRO A 152 35.72 -0.87 34.42
C PRO A 152 34.95 -2.21 34.57
N ALA A 153 35.61 -3.33 34.81
CA ALA A 153 35.01 -4.66 34.74
C ALA A 153 33.79 -4.82 35.67
N ASP A 154 33.95 -4.48 36.97
CA ASP A 154 32.85 -4.58 37.94
C ASP A 154 31.66 -3.70 37.57
N TYR A 155 31.93 -2.51 37.02
CA TYR A 155 30.90 -1.56 36.61
C TYR A 155 30.09 -2.07 35.41
N ILE A 156 30.75 -2.66 34.42
CA ILE A 156 30.09 -3.29 33.28
C ILE A 156 29.26 -4.48 33.74
N ALA A 157 29.83 -5.36 34.52
CA ALA A 157 29.11 -6.52 35.05
C ALA A 157 27.88 -6.13 35.89
N ARG A 158 27.99 -5.05 36.69
CA ARG A 158 26.86 -4.53 37.45
C ARG A 158 25.79 -3.91 36.55
N ALA A 159 26.18 -3.13 35.55
CA ALA A 159 25.24 -2.55 34.56
C ALA A 159 24.50 -3.66 33.79
N GLN A 160 25.20 -4.70 33.36
CA GLN A 160 24.60 -5.89 32.73
C GLN A 160 23.62 -6.60 33.67
N SER A 161 23.99 -6.82 34.93
CA SER A 161 23.11 -7.50 35.90
C SER A 161 21.82 -6.74 36.22
N LEU A 162 21.78 -5.44 35.91
CA LEU A 162 20.62 -4.56 36.08
C LEU A 162 19.86 -4.35 34.76
N GLY A 163 20.27 -5.03 33.69
CA GLY A 163 19.64 -4.86 32.36
C GLY A 163 19.95 -3.52 31.66
N LEU A 164 20.85 -2.68 32.19
CA LEU A 164 21.13 -1.36 31.60
C LEU A 164 21.72 -1.44 30.20
N THR A 165 22.32 -2.57 29.85
CA THR A 165 23.00 -2.81 28.55
C THR A 165 22.19 -3.71 27.61
N ASP A 166 20.99 -4.08 27.99
CA ASP A 166 20.17 -4.97 27.17
C ASP A 166 19.85 -4.32 25.81
N GLY A 167 19.98 -5.10 24.74
CA GLY A 167 19.83 -4.61 23.37
C GLY A 167 21.05 -3.85 22.82
N VAL A 168 22.20 -3.83 23.54
CA VAL A 168 23.43 -3.18 23.08
C VAL A 168 24.53 -4.22 22.84
N ASP A 169 25.04 -4.27 21.61
CA ASP A 169 26.08 -5.23 21.19
C ASP A 169 27.50 -4.65 21.37
N LEU A 170 27.89 -4.34 22.63
CA LEU A 170 29.21 -3.86 22.97
C LEU A 170 29.87 -4.79 23.97
N THR A 171 30.98 -5.41 23.58
CA THR A 171 31.78 -6.31 24.40
C THR A 171 33.15 -5.75 24.80
N ASP A 172 33.70 -4.84 23.96
CA ASP A 172 34.97 -4.17 24.29
C ASP A 172 34.71 -3.00 25.25
N VAL A 173 35.34 -3.03 26.39
CA VAL A 173 35.25 -2.00 27.45
C VAL A 173 35.63 -0.60 26.97
N LYS A 174 36.47 -0.51 25.93
CA LYS A 174 36.90 0.75 25.29
C LYS A 174 36.15 1.09 24.02
N ALA A 175 35.14 0.26 23.62
CA ALA A 175 34.33 0.56 22.47
C ALA A 175 33.65 1.94 22.60
N THR A 176 33.68 2.69 21.55
CA THR A 176 33.00 4.01 21.50
C THR A 176 31.49 3.80 21.50
N VAL A 177 30.79 4.53 22.37
CA VAL A 177 29.33 4.49 22.44
C VAL A 177 28.74 5.44 21.39
N THR A 178 27.85 4.91 20.56
CA THR A 178 27.11 5.68 19.55
C THR A 178 25.82 6.27 20.14
N ARG A 179 25.15 7.13 19.40
CA ARG A 179 23.87 7.70 19.81
C ARG A 179 22.80 6.62 20.00
N GLY A 180 22.76 5.60 19.11
CA GLY A 180 21.83 4.46 19.23
C GLY A 180 22.09 3.64 20.50
N HIS A 181 23.36 3.28 20.76
CA HIS A 181 23.72 2.58 21.99
C HIS A 181 23.35 3.39 23.26
N ALA A 182 23.64 4.69 23.26
CA ALA A 182 23.33 5.56 24.40
C ALA A 182 21.82 5.70 24.62
N ALA A 183 21.03 5.78 23.55
CA ALA A 183 19.58 5.84 23.64
C ALA A 183 19.00 4.60 24.31
N THR A 184 19.39 3.42 23.84
CA THR A 184 18.96 2.14 24.42
C THR A 184 19.35 2.03 25.89
N MET A 185 20.61 2.31 26.22
CA MET A 185 21.10 2.25 27.60
C MET A 185 20.42 3.27 28.53
N LEU A 186 20.13 4.48 28.03
CA LEU A 186 19.40 5.50 28.81
C LEU A 186 17.95 5.09 29.07
N LEU A 187 17.24 4.59 28.08
CA LEU A 187 15.85 4.13 28.27
C LEU A 187 15.78 3.01 29.30
N ASN A 188 16.66 2.00 29.19
CA ASN A 188 16.77 0.94 30.20
C ASN A 188 17.04 1.50 31.59
N THR A 189 17.92 2.51 31.70
CA THR A 189 18.26 3.14 32.98
C THR A 189 17.09 3.93 33.57
N LEU A 190 16.29 4.60 32.73
CA LEU A 190 15.12 5.37 33.21
C LEU A 190 14.10 4.49 33.92
N GLY A 191 13.86 3.27 33.43
CA GLY A 191 12.92 2.31 34.02
C GLY A 191 13.52 1.49 35.19
N THR A 192 14.83 1.58 35.43
CA THR A 192 15.49 0.78 36.49
C THR A 192 15.27 1.43 37.86
N PRO A 193 14.88 0.67 38.92
CA PRO A 193 14.71 1.18 40.29
C PRO A 193 15.96 1.86 40.84
N LEU A 194 15.77 3.01 41.48
CA LEU A 194 16.83 3.73 42.16
C LEU A 194 17.28 2.95 43.41
N LYS A 195 18.59 2.93 43.63
CA LYS A 195 19.12 2.32 44.82
C LYS A 195 18.75 3.11 46.09
N GLY A 196 18.26 2.44 47.13
CA GLY A 196 18.09 2.99 48.47
C GLY A 196 16.70 3.57 48.79
N GLY A 197 15.66 3.20 48.08
CA GLY A 197 14.28 3.41 48.51
C GLY A 197 14.00 2.61 49.80
N GLU A 198 13.51 3.28 50.88
CA GLU A 198 13.07 2.57 52.08
C GLU A 198 11.88 1.67 51.73
N GLY A 199 12.04 0.33 51.96
CA GLY A 199 11.00 -0.66 51.71
C GLY A 199 11.05 -1.38 50.37
N GLY A 200 12.07 -1.16 49.50
CA GLY A 200 12.22 -1.83 48.23
C GLY A 200 11.46 -1.15 47.07
N GLU A 201 10.71 -0.13 47.33
CA GLU A 201 10.03 0.72 46.34
C GLU A 201 10.81 2.03 46.11
N GLY A 202 12.03 1.93 45.64
CA GLY A 202 12.72 3.11 45.09
C GLY A 202 12.11 3.47 43.77
N GLY A 203 11.51 4.70 43.64
CA GLY A 203 11.03 5.22 42.36
C GLY A 203 12.11 5.15 41.28
N THR A 204 11.78 5.44 40.07
CA THR A 204 12.68 5.40 38.92
C THR A 204 13.13 6.80 38.51
N LEU A 205 14.10 6.90 37.60
CA LEU A 205 14.41 8.18 36.95
C LEU A 205 13.27 8.62 36.02
N LEU A 206 12.52 7.67 35.51
CA LEU A 206 11.34 7.95 34.68
C LEU A 206 10.31 8.81 35.42
N ASP A 207 10.09 8.54 36.72
CA ASP A 207 9.17 9.34 37.57
C ASP A 207 9.59 10.80 37.71
N LYS A 208 10.86 11.12 37.47
CA LYS A 208 11.38 12.49 37.52
C LYS A 208 11.18 13.24 36.18
N VAL A 209 11.19 12.55 35.07
CA VAL A 209 11.14 13.16 33.73
C VAL A 209 9.76 13.03 33.06
N ALA A 210 8.98 12.02 33.41
CA ALA A 210 7.58 11.89 33.01
C ALA A 210 6.63 12.67 33.93
N SER A 211 5.39 12.90 33.49
CA SER A 211 4.31 13.46 34.33
C SER A 211 3.65 12.38 35.19
N ALA A 212 3.50 11.20 34.62
CA ALA A 212 2.98 9.99 35.24
C ALA A 212 3.41 8.77 34.46
N THR A 213 3.35 7.63 35.09
CA THR A 213 3.48 6.31 34.48
C THR A 213 2.23 5.49 34.79
N VAL A 214 1.82 4.63 33.86
CA VAL A 214 0.72 3.67 34.08
C VAL A 214 1.26 2.28 33.82
N GLU A 215 1.39 1.49 34.87
CA GLU A 215 1.86 0.11 34.78
C GLU A 215 0.77 -0.81 34.20
N ASN A 216 1.17 -1.98 33.70
CA ASN A 216 0.27 -2.99 33.15
C ASN A 216 -0.64 -2.45 32.02
N CYS A 217 -0.15 -1.51 31.24
CA CYS A 217 -0.85 -0.93 30.13
C CYS A 217 -0.61 -1.74 28.86
N ILE A 218 -1.64 -1.90 28.02
CA ILE A 218 -1.54 -2.57 26.71
C ILE A 218 -2.02 -1.59 25.64
N LEU A 219 -1.21 -1.36 24.62
CA LEU A 219 -1.64 -0.63 23.43
C LEU A 219 -2.53 -1.53 22.58
N LEU A 220 -3.78 -1.14 22.36
CA LEU A 220 -4.75 -1.93 21.60
C LEU A 220 -4.93 -1.43 20.16
N ALA A 221 -4.81 -0.11 19.93
CA ALA A 221 -4.93 0.46 18.60
C ALA A 221 -4.27 1.83 18.49
N THR A 222 -3.85 2.16 17.30
CA THR A 222 -3.40 3.49 16.87
C THR A 222 -4.28 4.00 15.74
N SER A 223 -4.13 5.26 15.34
CA SER A 223 -4.84 5.82 14.17
C SER A 223 -4.61 5.04 12.88
N ASP A 224 -3.49 4.33 12.75
CA ASP A 224 -3.17 3.51 11.58
C ASP A 224 -3.95 2.20 11.54
N THR A 225 -4.35 1.68 12.69
CA THR A 225 -5.11 0.42 12.80
C THR A 225 -6.59 0.64 13.10
N ASN A 226 -6.97 1.86 13.47
CA ASN A 226 -8.35 2.23 13.75
C ASN A 226 -8.71 3.57 13.10
N ALA A 227 -9.52 3.49 12.05
CA ALA A 227 -9.95 4.65 11.27
C ALA A 227 -10.84 5.66 12.02
N SER A 228 -11.35 5.31 13.20
CA SER A 228 -12.14 6.23 14.02
C SER A 228 -11.29 7.13 14.92
N LEU A 229 -9.97 6.89 14.98
CA LEU A 229 -9.04 7.70 15.75
C LEU A 229 -8.48 8.87 14.92
N GLU A 230 -8.34 10.02 15.56
CA GLU A 230 -7.59 11.12 15.00
C GLU A 230 -6.08 10.80 14.98
N PRO A 231 -5.27 11.41 14.11
CA PRO A 231 -3.81 11.34 14.24
C PRO A 231 -3.38 11.73 15.63
N ASN A 232 -2.42 11.02 16.18
CA ASN A 232 -1.98 11.19 17.56
C ASN A 232 -3.06 10.87 18.59
N GLU A 233 -3.89 9.87 18.31
CA GLU A 233 -4.76 9.21 19.27
C GLU A 233 -4.51 7.71 19.29
N ALA A 234 -4.67 7.09 20.46
CA ALA A 234 -4.52 5.65 20.65
C ALA A 234 -5.49 5.13 21.72
N ILE A 235 -5.80 3.85 21.62
CA ILE A 235 -6.61 3.11 22.60
C ILE A 235 -5.70 2.22 23.44
N PHE A 236 -5.85 2.34 24.74
CA PHE A 236 -5.12 1.55 25.71
C PHE A 236 -6.06 0.75 26.61
N TYR A 237 -5.63 -0.44 26.99
CA TYR A 237 -6.14 -1.13 28.16
C TYR A 237 -5.27 -0.71 29.36
N GLU A 238 -5.87 -0.07 30.34
CA GLU A 238 -5.17 0.42 31.54
C GLU A 238 -6.09 0.27 32.77
N ASN A 239 -5.51 -0.09 33.90
CA ASN A 239 -6.26 -0.27 35.16
C ASN A 239 -7.49 -1.21 35.04
N GLY A 240 -7.39 -2.24 34.22
CA GLY A 240 -8.47 -3.22 34.05
C GLY A 240 -9.64 -2.78 33.14
N ALA A 241 -9.51 -1.67 32.41
CA ALA A 241 -10.54 -1.09 31.57
C ALA A 241 -9.96 -0.54 30.24
N ILE A 242 -10.85 -0.24 29.32
CA ILE A 242 -10.58 0.56 28.12
C ILE A 242 -11.35 1.86 28.29
N ASP A 243 -10.66 3.01 28.20
CA ASP A 243 -11.32 4.30 28.27
C ASP A 243 -12.22 4.53 27.05
N GLU A 244 -13.42 5.08 27.28
CA GLU A 244 -14.34 5.44 26.19
C GLU A 244 -13.77 6.56 25.31
N THR A 245 -12.87 7.40 25.84
CA THR A 245 -12.21 8.48 25.13
C THR A 245 -10.79 8.05 24.74
N PRO A 246 -10.43 8.10 23.45
CA PRO A 246 -9.07 7.82 23.02
C PRO A 246 -8.06 8.75 23.72
N ARG A 247 -6.92 8.20 24.08
CA ARG A 247 -5.84 8.98 24.70
C ARG A 247 -5.02 9.67 23.62
N LYS A 248 -4.72 10.95 23.81
CA LYS A 248 -3.79 11.69 22.96
C LYS A 248 -2.37 11.13 23.10
N THR A 249 -1.63 11.09 22.01
CA THR A 249 -0.23 10.71 21.96
C THR A 249 0.63 11.91 21.56
N ALA A 250 1.85 11.99 22.06
CA ALA A 250 2.81 13.04 21.72
C ALA A 250 3.29 12.97 20.26
N GLY A 251 3.15 11.81 19.63
CA GLY A 251 3.46 11.51 18.24
C GLY A 251 2.82 10.19 17.83
N ALA A 252 3.09 9.74 16.58
CA ALA A 252 2.66 8.42 16.14
C ALA A 252 3.36 7.35 16.98
N LEU A 253 2.59 6.39 17.48
CA LEU A 253 3.13 5.22 18.17
C LEU A 253 3.42 4.13 17.15
N ASP A 254 4.52 3.39 17.33
CA ASP A 254 4.88 2.27 16.46
C ASP A 254 3.80 1.17 16.54
N GLN A 255 3.35 0.71 15.38
CA GLN A 255 2.38 -0.39 15.28
C GLN A 255 2.90 -1.71 15.86
N SER A 256 4.22 -1.91 15.90
CA SER A 256 4.81 -3.09 16.53
C SER A 256 4.55 -3.19 18.04
N LEU A 257 4.15 -2.07 18.67
CA LEU A 257 3.75 -2.02 20.07
C LEU A 257 2.33 -2.51 20.34
N ILE A 258 1.51 -2.66 19.30
CA ILE A 258 0.13 -3.12 19.48
C ILE A 258 0.15 -4.55 20.03
N GLY A 259 -0.54 -4.72 21.14
CA GLY A 259 -0.55 -5.96 21.89
C GLY A 259 0.62 -6.15 22.85
N MET A 260 1.56 -5.21 22.95
CA MET A 260 2.58 -5.26 23.99
C MET A 260 2.03 -4.71 25.31
N ARG A 261 2.28 -5.46 26.40
CA ARG A 261 2.08 -4.98 27.76
C ARG A 261 3.34 -4.25 28.23
N GLY A 262 3.17 -3.21 29.03
CA GLY A 262 4.28 -2.46 29.56
C GLY A 262 3.85 -1.26 30.40
N THR A 263 4.80 -0.39 30.68
CA THR A 263 4.58 0.86 31.38
C THR A 263 4.35 1.99 30.39
N LEU A 264 3.16 2.57 30.39
CA LEU A 264 2.82 3.74 29.59
C LEU A 264 3.43 4.99 30.23
N ILE A 265 4.12 5.78 29.42
CA ILE A 265 4.76 7.02 29.84
C ILE A 265 3.87 8.21 29.42
N ILE A 266 3.58 9.08 30.36
CA ILE A 266 2.81 10.31 30.13
C ILE A 266 3.75 11.52 30.21
N GLY A 267 3.80 12.29 29.13
CA GLY A 267 4.64 13.49 29.04
C GLY A 267 4.18 14.63 29.96
N LYS A 268 5.10 15.56 30.28
CA LYS A 268 4.82 16.68 31.19
C LYS A 268 4.02 17.82 30.56
N GLU A 269 4.30 18.14 29.30
CA GLU A 269 3.79 19.38 28.70
C GLU A 269 2.29 19.34 28.43
N ASP A 270 1.79 18.30 27.77
CA ASP A 270 0.40 18.17 27.34
C ASP A 270 -0.31 16.94 27.93
N LYS A 271 0.38 16.19 28.81
CA LYS A 271 -0.10 14.93 29.39
C LYS A 271 -0.46 13.88 28.34
N ALA A 272 0.15 13.97 27.17
CA ALA A 272 -0.01 13.00 26.12
C ALA A 272 0.78 11.72 26.43
N ALA A 273 0.34 10.59 25.89
CA ALA A 273 1.10 9.35 25.91
C ALA A 273 2.35 9.50 25.03
N VAL A 274 3.51 9.29 25.62
CA VAL A 274 4.80 9.41 24.94
C VAL A 274 5.19 8.07 24.28
N GLY A 275 4.90 6.97 24.95
CA GLY A 275 5.20 5.63 24.50
C GLY A 275 4.98 4.59 25.60
N ILE A 276 5.17 3.32 25.24
CA ILE A 276 5.15 2.21 26.19
C ILE A 276 6.56 1.66 26.28
N VAL A 277 7.06 1.46 27.48
CA VAL A 277 8.23 0.64 27.75
C VAL A 277 7.72 -0.77 28.00
N PRO A 278 7.97 -1.72 27.07
CA PRO A 278 7.55 -3.11 27.25
C PRO A 278 8.13 -3.69 28.52
N ASP A 279 7.35 -4.46 29.24
CA ASP A 279 7.79 -5.28 30.34
C ASP A 279 7.99 -6.75 29.87
N ASP A 280 8.65 -7.56 30.68
CA ASP A 280 8.87 -8.97 30.40
C ASP A 280 7.66 -9.85 30.78
N ASN A 281 6.49 -9.24 31.04
CA ASN A 281 5.31 -9.95 31.49
C ASN A 281 4.72 -10.84 30.40
N GLU A 282 4.27 -12.00 30.82
CA GLU A 282 3.84 -13.09 29.99
C GLU A 282 2.58 -12.75 29.19
N SER A 283 2.75 -12.57 27.90
CA SER A 283 1.65 -12.65 26.93
C SER A 283 1.97 -13.77 25.93
N GLU A 284 0.95 -14.51 25.52
CA GLU A 284 1.07 -15.59 24.55
C GLU A 284 0.11 -15.35 23.40
N THR A 285 0.60 -15.41 22.16
CA THR A 285 -0.23 -15.24 20.96
C THR A 285 -0.44 -16.58 20.27
N PHE A 286 -1.69 -16.86 19.93
CA PHE A 286 -2.14 -18.10 19.30
C PHE A 286 -2.91 -17.85 18.04
N THR A 287 -2.90 -18.82 17.11
CA THR A 287 -3.88 -18.90 16.02
C THR A 287 -5.05 -19.75 16.48
N VAL A 288 -6.25 -19.19 16.44
CA VAL A 288 -7.48 -19.89 16.80
C VAL A 288 -7.84 -20.91 15.72
N THR A 289 -8.17 -22.14 16.14
CA THR A 289 -8.65 -23.20 15.21
C THR A 289 -10.15 -23.46 15.35
N SER A 290 -10.71 -23.32 16.56
CA SER A 290 -12.17 -23.36 16.79
C SER A 290 -12.51 -22.78 18.17
N VAL A 291 -13.75 -22.34 18.35
CA VAL A 291 -14.24 -21.77 19.61
C VAL A 291 -15.57 -22.44 20.00
N GLU A 292 -15.70 -22.71 21.28
CA GLU A 292 -16.87 -23.29 21.94
C GLU A 292 -17.23 -22.40 23.16
N PRO A 293 -18.44 -22.48 23.71
CA PRO A 293 -18.85 -21.61 24.83
C PRO A 293 -17.95 -21.61 26.08
N ASN A 294 -17.09 -22.59 26.21
CA ASN A 294 -16.16 -22.75 27.36
C ASN A 294 -14.74 -23.15 26.97
N ARG A 295 -14.41 -23.07 25.68
CA ARG A 295 -13.09 -23.48 25.20
C ARG A 295 -12.72 -22.77 23.91
N VAL A 296 -11.48 -22.34 23.81
CA VAL A 296 -10.84 -21.88 22.57
C VAL A 296 -9.74 -22.88 22.22
N ARG A 297 -9.83 -23.49 21.05
CA ARG A 297 -8.77 -24.34 20.50
C ARG A 297 -7.83 -23.52 19.66
N THR A 298 -6.54 -23.74 19.81
CA THR A 298 -5.49 -23.08 19.05
C THR A 298 -4.58 -24.12 18.39
N GLU A 299 -3.66 -23.70 17.56
CA GLU A 299 -2.69 -24.60 16.89
C GLU A 299 -1.81 -25.38 17.88
N GLY A 300 -1.65 -24.94 19.11
CA GLY A 300 -0.74 -25.57 20.09
C GLY A 300 -1.45 -26.20 21.29
N ARG A 301 -2.54 -25.59 21.74
CA ARG A 301 -3.24 -26.02 22.97
C ARG A 301 -4.71 -25.61 22.99
N SER A 302 -5.45 -26.08 24.00
CA SER A 302 -6.79 -25.57 24.30
C SER A 302 -6.75 -24.63 25.50
N LEU A 303 -7.42 -23.49 25.35
CA LEU A 303 -7.62 -22.51 26.42
C LEU A 303 -9.02 -22.70 27.01
N TYR A 304 -9.15 -22.52 28.31
CA TYR A 304 -10.42 -22.65 29.04
C TYR A 304 -10.72 -21.36 29.80
N PRO A 305 -11.13 -20.29 29.10
CA PRO A 305 -11.45 -19.03 29.76
C PRO A 305 -12.65 -19.18 30.69
N ASP A 306 -12.63 -18.46 31.80
CA ASP A 306 -13.79 -18.32 32.65
C ASP A 306 -14.88 -17.54 31.93
N ARG A 307 -16.13 -17.70 32.37
CA ARG A 307 -17.28 -16.98 31.78
C ARG A 307 -17.10 -15.46 31.78
N ASN A 308 -16.42 -14.95 32.80
CA ASN A 308 -16.20 -13.51 33.00
C ASN A 308 -14.80 -13.04 32.55
N THR A 309 -13.97 -13.92 31.97
CA THR A 309 -12.70 -13.51 31.39
C THR A 309 -12.96 -12.36 30.42
N LYS A 310 -12.22 -11.27 30.59
CA LYS A 310 -12.35 -10.08 29.72
C LYS A 310 -11.88 -10.42 28.32
N VAL A 311 -12.67 -10.02 27.35
CA VAL A 311 -12.34 -10.21 25.93
C VAL A 311 -12.47 -8.88 25.21
N PHE A 312 -11.44 -8.56 24.45
CA PHE A 312 -11.40 -7.46 23.52
C PHE A 312 -11.32 -8.01 22.09
N ILE A 313 -12.23 -7.60 21.24
CA ILE A 313 -12.22 -7.96 19.81
C ILE A 313 -12.18 -6.68 19.01
N ALA A 314 -11.07 -6.39 18.35
CA ALA A 314 -10.85 -5.10 17.67
C ALA A 314 -11.91 -4.77 16.62
N ARG A 315 -12.47 -5.78 15.93
CA ARG A 315 -13.53 -5.61 14.92
C ARG A 315 -14.91 -5.33 15.50
N ASP A 316 -15.14 -5.61 16.78
CA ASP A 316 -16.45 -5.42 17.45
C ASP A 316 -16.53 -4.03 18.14
N GLY A 317 -15.54 -3.19 17.92
CA GLY A 317 -15.40 -1.88 18.56
C GLY A 317 -14.53 -1.93 19.83
N TRP A 318 -14.37 -0.78 20.48
CA TRP A 318 -13.44 -0.59 21.60
C TRP A 318 -14.12 -0.93 22.93
N LYS A 319 -14.67 -2.13 23.02
CA LYS A 319 -15.43 -2.55 24.19
C LYS A 319 -14.86 -3.85 24.76
N LEU A 320 -14.72 -3.86 26.10
CA LEU A 320 -14.49 -5.10 26.83
C LEU A 320 -15.82 -5.79 27.07
N SER A 321 -15.84 -7.10 26.81
CA SER A 321 -17.00 -7.97 27.05
C SER A 321 -16.58 -9.21 27.82
N ALA A 322 -17.51 -9.89 28.44
CA ALA A 322 -17.24 -11.18 29.04
C ALA A 322 -17.13 -12.27 27.95
N PHE A 323 -16.27 -13.25 28.13
CA PHE A 323 -16.11 -14.35 27.18
C PHE A 323 -17.43 -15.04 26.85
N SER A 324 -18.28 -15.26 27.87
CA SER A 324 -19.62 -15.85 27.67
C SER A 324 -20.54 -15.09 26.74
N GLU A 325 -20.29 -13.80 26.53
CA GLU A 325 -21.11 -12.93 25.67
C GLU A 325 -20.60 -12.89 24.23
N VAL A 326 -19.28 -13.09 24.03
CA VAL A 326 -18.63 -12.79 22.74
C VAL A 326 -17.85 -13.96 22.14
N TRP A 327 -17.86 -15.14 22.76
CA TRP A 327 -17.10 -16.30 22.26
C TRP A 327 -17.43 -16.64 20.80
N ALA A 328 -18.68 -16.44 20.36
CA ALA A 328 -19.11 -16.69 18.99
C ALA A 328 -18.55 -15.70 17.96
N ASN A 329 -18.01 -14.58 18.43
CA ASN A 329 -17.38 -13.56 17.58
C ASN A 329 -15.88 -13.79 17.41
N ILE A 330 -15.30 -14.79 18.05
CA ILE A 330 -13.92 -15.23 17.86
C ILE A 330 -13.93 -16.34 16.81
N HIS A 331 -13.16 -16.18 15.72
CA HIS A 331 -13.22 -17.09 14.58
C HIS A 331 -11.96 -17.92 14.41
N SER A 332 -12.07 -19.03 13.68
CA SER A 332 -10.91 -19.77 13.23
C SER A 332 -10.02 -18.90 12.35
N GLY A 333 -8.72 -18.93 12.58
CA GLY A 333 -7.72 -18.08 11.92
C GLY A 333 -7.40 -16.78 12.65
N ASP A 334 -8.23 -16.36 13.62
CA ASP A 334 -7.93 -15.17 14.43
C ASP A 334 -6.60 -15.34 15.19
N LYS A 335 -5.86 -14.23 15.30
CA LYS A 335 -4.73 -14.12 16.22
C LYS A 335 -5.24 -13.65 17.57
N LEU A 336 -5.10 -14.51 18.55
CA LEU A 336 -5.57 -14.28 19.91
C LEU A 336 -4.35 -14.11 20.82
N THR A 337 -4.23 -12.93 21.43
CA THR A 337 -3.22 -12.69 22.48
C THR A 337 -3.86 -12.82 23.85
N CYS A 338 -3.27 -13.66 24.67
CA CYS A 338 -3.68 -13.92 26.06
C CYS A 338 -2.72 -13.22 27.01
N TYR A 339 -3.25 -12.47 27.95
CA TYR A 339 -2.48 -11.78 29.00
C TYR A 339 -2.82 -12.39 30.35
N TYR A 340 -1.80 -12.68 31.12
CA TYR A 340 -1.90 -13.34 32.41
C TYR A 340 -1.53 -12.37 33.54
N ASP A 341 -2.15 -12.52 34.69
CA ASP A 341 -1.73 -11.81 35.90
C ASP A 341 -0.47 -12.47 36.53
N ASP A 342 0.06 -11.86 37.58
CA ASP A 342 1.27 -12.34 38.30
C ASP A 342 1.10 -13.74 38.89
N TYR A 343 -0.11 -14.27 38.93
CA TYR A 343 -0.44 -15.62 39.41
C TYR A 343 -0.63 -16.62 38.27
N GLY A 344 -0.44 -16.20 37.02
CA GLY A 344 -0.68 -17.01 35.82
C GLY A 344 -2.16 -17.22 35.48
N THR A 345 -3.07 -16.39 36.01
CA THR A 345 -4.49 -16.42 35.66
C THR A 345 -4.72 -15.62 34.40
N LEU A 346 -5.55 -16.13 33.48
CA LEU A 346 -5.89 -15.44 32.24
C LEU A 346 -6.75 -14.19 32.53
N GLU A 347 -6.15 -13.02 32.42
CA GLU A 347 -6.78 -11.73 32.75
C GLU A 347 -7.58 -11.17 31.57
N LEU A 348 -6.95 -11.16 30.39
CA LEU A 348 -7.51 -10.57 29.17
C LEU A 348 -7.20 -11.46 27.97
N MET A 349 -8.19 -11.61 27.11
CA MET A 349 -8.03 -12.18 25.76
C MET A 349 -8.26 -11.06 24.75
N ALA A 350 -7.31 -10.82 23.84
CA ALA A 350 -7.44 -9.82 22.81
C ALA A 350 -7.27 -10.40 21.42
N VAL A 351 -8.28 -10.23 20.58
CA VAL A 351 -8.21 -10.47 19.13
C VAL A 351 -7.80 -9.18 18.47
N LEU A 352 -6.49 -9.08 18.17
CA LEU A 352 -5.87 -7.88 17.62
C LEU A 352 -5.62 -8.03 16.12
N PRO A 353 -5.68 -6.93 15.34
CA PRO A 353 -5.24 -6.96 13.95
C PRO A 353 -3.76 -7.34 13.90
N THR A 354 -3.40 -8.29 13.04
CA THR A 354 -1.99 -8.58 12.77
C THR A 354 -1.40 -7.49 11.89
N ALA A 355 -0.13 -7.12 12.10
CA ALA A 355 0.58 -6.11 11.31
C ALA A 355 0.65 -6.43 9.79
N THR A 356 0.35 -7.66 9.39
CA THR A 356 0.17 -8.07 7.99
C THR A 356 -1.23 -7.79 7.44
N ALA A 357 -2.19 -7.37 8.27
CA ALA A 357 -3.50 -6.91 7.86
C ALA A 357 -3.47 -5.39 7.61
N SER A 358 -2.58 -4.94 6.73
CA SER A 358 -2.63 -3.60 6.15
C SER A 358 -3.78 -3.44 5.13
N GLY A 359 -4.71 -4.41 5.07
CA GLY A 359 -6.00 -4.27 4.43
C GLY A 359 -6.91 -3.45 5.33
N GLY A 360 -7.17 -2.20 4.95
CA GLY A 360 -8.07 -1.30 5.65
C GLY A 360 -9.43 -1.97 5.94
N HIS A 361 -10.07 -1.59 7.04
CA HIS A 361 -11.37 -2.14 7.43
C HIS A 361 -12.38 -1.97 6.30
N SER A 362 -12.88 -3.09 5.77
CA SER A 362 -13.84 -3.09 4.65
C SER A 362 -15.25 -3.43 5.14
N PHE A 363 -16.25 -2.68 4.67
CA PHE A 363 -17.65 -2.91 4.98
C PHE A 363 -18.57 -2.60 3.80
N VAL A 364 -19.83 -3.07 3.88
CA VAL A 364 -20.83 -2.84 2.82
C VAL A 364 -21.70 -1.64 3.18
N TYR A 365 -21.63 -0.59 2.35
CA TYR A 365 -22.39 0.63 2.56
C TYR A 365 -23.91 0.42 2.46
N GLY A 366 -24.64 1.02 3.41
CA GLY A 366 -26.10 0.96 3.44
C GLY A 366 -26.68 -0.40 3.84
N VAL A 367 -25.86 -1.33 4.29
CA VAL A 367 -26.29 -2.54 5.01
C VAL A 367 -26.08 -2.25 6.50
N ALA A 368 -27.01 -2.71 7.38
CA ALA A 368 -26.95 -2.40 8.80
C ALA A 368 -25.59 -2.79 9.39
N THR A 369 -24.78 -1.79 9.69
CA THR A 369 -23.45 -1.93 10.32
C THR A 369 -23.27 -0.81 11.35
N ALA A 370 -22.45 -1.07 12.34
CA ALA A 370 -22.02 -0.04 13.29
C ALA A 370 -20.91 0.88 12.72
N VAL A 371 -20.40 0.55 11.51
CA VAL A 371 -19.27 1.25 10.90
C VAL A 371 -19.76 2.31 9.92
N SER A 372 -19.23 3.50 10.02
CA SER A 372 -19.48 4.63 9.11
C SER A 372 -18.15 5.19 8.58
N ILE A 373 -18.22 5.94 7.48
CA ILE A 373 -17.07 6.70 7.00
C ILE A 373 -16.88 7.91 7.92
N PRO A 374 -15.68 8.11 8.52
CA PRO A 374 -15.41 9.30 9.32
C PRO A 374 -15.54 10.59 8.49
N GLU A 375 -16.00 11.67 9.08
CA GLU A 375 -16.28 12.95 8.39
C GLU A 375 -15.03 13.57 7.73
N ASN A 376 -13.85 13.29 8.29
CA ASN A 376 -12.56 13.83 7.82
C ASN A 376 -11.90 12.98 6.72
N TYR A 377 -12.58 11.94 6.20
CA TYR A 377 -12.05 11.09 5.13
C TYR A 377 -12.44 11.59 3.75
N THR A 378 -11.49 11.54 2.82
CA THR A 378 -11.76 11.74 1.40
C THR A 378 -12.33 10.47 0.78
N ILE A 379 -13.50 10.55 0.17
CA ILE A 379 -14.14 9.39 -0.46
C ILE A 379 -13.66 9.26 -1.90
N ILE A 380 -13.04 8.13 -2.23
CA ILE A 380 -12.53 7.81 -3.56
C ILE A 380 -13.25 6.59 -4.10
N LYS A 381 -14.15 6.78 -5.07
CA LYS A 381 -14.89 5.68 -5.71
C LYS A 381 -14.34 5.38 -7.09
N ASN A 382 -13.90 4.14 -7.30
CA ASN A 382 -13.29 3.68 -8.55
C ASN A 382 -12.21 4.66 -9.08
N GLY A 383 -11.35 5.15 -8.16
CA GLY A 383 -10.26 6.08 -8.44
C GLY A 383 -10.67 7.55 -8.58
N THR A 384 -11.93 7.91 -8.37
CA THR A 384 -12.43 9.29 -8.50
C THR A 384 -12.93 9.79 -7.14
N THR A 385 -12.49 10.99 -6.72
CA THR A 385 -13.04 11.66 -5.54
C THR A 385 -14.50 12.02 -5.76
N VAL A 386 -15.36 11.61 -4.83
CA VAL A 386 -16.81 11.82 -4.91
C VAL A 386 -17.36 12.32 -3.57
N ASP A 387 -18.54 12.91 -3.62
CA ASP A 387 -19.33 13.23 -2.43
C ASP A 387 -20.05 12.00 -1.89
N ALA A 388 -20.29 11.94 -0.57
CA ALA A 388 -20.96 10.82 0.11
C ALA A 388 -22.36 10.50 -0.49
N THR A 389 -23.05 11.51 -1.07
CA THR A 389 -24.35 11.32 -1.75
C THR A 389 -24.27 10.45 -3.01
N LYS A 390 -23.04 10.23 -3.54
CA LYS A 390 -22.78 9.36 -4.69
C LYS A 390 -22.63 7.88 -4.32
N LEU A 391 -22.54 7.57 -3.05
CA LEU A 391 -22.48 6.18 -2.57
C LEU A 391 -23.86 5.53 -2.73
N LYS A 392 -23.83 4.27 -3.08
CA LYS A 392 -25.05 3.44 -3.23
C LYS A 392 -25.02 2.29 -2.26
N LYS A 393 -26.21 1.85 -1.87
CA LYS A 393 -26.34 0.60 -1.10
C LYS A 393 -25.62 -0.53 -1.84
N TYR A 394 -24.89 -1.34 -1.10
CA TYR A 394 -24.02 -2.43 -1.58
C TYR A 394 -22.72 -1.98 -2.27
N ASP A 395 -22.33 -0.73 -2.20
CA ASP A 395 -20.94 -0.37 -2.44
C ASP A 395 -20.06 -0.95 -1.30
N VAL A 396 -18.85 -1.34 -1.63
CA VAL A 396 -17.87 -1.78 -0.62
C VAL A 396 -16.94 -0.62 -0.33
N VAL A 397 -16.83 -0.29 0.94
CA VAL A 397 -15.95 0.77 1.46
C VAL A 397 -14.79 0.12 2.19
N THR A 398 -13.58 0.49 1.85
CA THR A 398 -12.34 0.14 2.56
C THR A 398 -11.74 1.42 3.14
N LEU A 399 -11.58 1.48 4.45
CA LEU A 399 -11.00 2.65 5.12
C LEU A 399 -9.47 2.54 5.14
N ASP A 400 -8.81 3.49 4.53
CA ASP A 400 -7.36 3.68 4.59
C ASP A 400 -7.07 4.78 5.62
N ALA A 401 -6.73 4.36 6.82
CA ALA A 401 -6.49 5.26 7.94
C ALA A 401 -5.23 6.11 7.75
N ALA A 402 -4.18 5.54 7.18
CA ALA A 402 -2.91 6.23 6.96
C ALA A 402 -3.06 7.45 6.03
N ASN A 403 -3.90 7.32 5.00
CA ASN A 403 -4.16 8.38 4.03
C ASN A 403 -5.47 9.14 4.29
N ARG A 404 -6.23 8.78 5.32
CA ARG A 404 -7.58 9.28 5.61
C ARG A 404 -8.49 9.22 4.39
N GLN A 405 -8.53 8.06 3.75
CA GLN A 405 -9.30 7.82 2.55
C GLN A 405 -10.31 6.70 2.77
N ALA A 406 -11.50 6.87 2.22
CA ALA A 406 -12.47 5.81 2.06
C ALA A 406 -12.43 5.34 0.59
N LEU A 407 -11.79 4.21 0.34
CA LEU A 407 -11.71 3.60 -0.99
C LEU A 407 -13.00 2.82 -1.25
N VAL A 408 -13.74 3.22 -2.26
CA VAL A 408 -15.07 2.67 -2.55
C VAL A 408 -15.07 1.99 -3.91
N THR A 409 -15.63 0.79 -3.95
CA THR A 409 -15.86 0.06 -5.19
C THR A 409 -17.28 -0.51 -5.25
N ASP A 410 -17.81 -0.65 -6.46
CA ASP A 410 -19.05 -1.39 -6.77
C ASP A 410 -18.77 -2.70 -7.51
N ALA A 411 -17.52 -3.17 -7.44
CA ALA A 411 -17.07 -4.42 -8.05
C ALA A 411 -17.79 -5.63 -7.43
N ARG A 412 -18.46 -6.40 -8.28
CA ARG A 412 -19.25 -7.57 -7.87
C ARG A 412 -19.39 -8.58 -8.99
N ILE A 413 -19.58 -9.84 -8.65
CA ILE A 413 -19.91 -10.90 -9.60
C ILE A 413 -21.15 -11.64 -9.13
N THR A 414 -21.98 -12.09 -10.07
CA THR A 414 -23.14 -12.95 -9.79
C THR A 414 -22.96 -14.27 -10.49
N GLY A 415 -23.10 -15.37 -9.75
CA GLY A 415 -22.98 -16.72 -10.27
C GLY A 415 -23.45 -17.77 -9.28
N ARG A 416 -23.24 -19.04 -9.60
CA ARG A 416 -23.58 -20.16 -8.70
C ARG A 416 -22.53 -20.35 -7.64
N TYR A 417 -22.98 -20.58 -6.42
CA TYR A 417 -22.14 -20.95 -5.28
C TYR A 417 -21.72 -22.40 -5.41
N GLN A 418 -20.52 -22.67 -5.92
CA GLN A 418 -20.05 -24.03 -6.24
C GLN A 418 -19.48 -24.74 -5.00
N SER A 419 -18.70 -24.04 -4.19
CA SER A 419 -18.15 -24.59 -2.94
C SER A 419 -17.69 -23.49 -1.98
N GLY A 420 -17.60 -23.84 -0.70
CA GLY A 420 -17.00 -23.01 0.35
C GLY A 420 -16.10 -23.86 1.23
N THR A 421 -14.90 -23.39 1.52
CA THR A 421 -13.89 -24.09 2.34
C THR A 421 -13.55 -23.23 3.55
N PRO A 422 -13.48 -23.73 4.81
CA PRO A 422 -13.68 -25.15 5.19
C PRO A 422 -15.15 -25.60 5.21
N THR A 423 -16.12 -24.69 5.30
CA THR A 423 -17.55 -25.02 5.28
C THR A 423 -18.33 -24.07 4.39
N ILE A 424 -19.50 -24.48 3.90
CA ILE A 424 -20.36 -23.67 3.04
C ILE A 424 -21.01 -22.48 3.77
N SER A 425 -21.24 -22.59 5.07
CA SER A 425 -21.91 -21.54 5.87
C SER A 425 -20.93 -20.52 6.46
N TYR A 426 -19.67 -20.90 6.63
CA TYR A 426 -18.61 -20.05 7.17
C TYR A 426 -17.30 -20.29 6.42
N PRO A 427 -17.24 -19.95 5.12
CA PRO A 427 -16.08 -20.21 4.31
C PRO A 427 -14.98 -19.17 4.53
N GLN A 428 -13.73 -19.57 4.34
CA GLN A 428 -12.56 -18.69 4.18
C GLN A 428 -12.25 -18.46 2.69
N SER A 429 -12.78 -19.33 1.83
CA SER A 429 -12.75 -19.15 0.39
C SER A 429 -14.01 -19.70 -0.26
N VAL A 430 -14.41 -19.10 -1.38
CA VAL A 430 -15.58 -19.49 -2.16
C VAL A 430 -15.20 -19.75 -3.60
N THR A 431 -15.80 -20.78 -4.21
CA THR A 431 -15.64 -21.07 -5.64
C THR A 431 -16.87 -20.65 -6.43
N MET A 432 -16.63 -19.91 -7.52
CA MET A 432 -17.64 -19.49 -8.49
C MET A 432 -17.00 -19.45 -9.88
N TYR A 433 -17.68 -19.97 -10.91
CA TYR A 433 -17.13 -20.14 -12.28
C TYR A 433 -15.83 -20.95 -12.34
N GLY A 434 -15.57 -21.83 -11.37
CA GLY A 434 -14.30 -22.55 -11.24
C GLY A 434 -13.16 -21.75 -10.62
N MET A 435 -13.35 -20.44 -10.36
CA MET A 435 -12.38 -19.58 -9.68
C MET A 435 -12.59 -19.62 -8.18
N THR A 436 -11.49 -19.58 -7.42
CA THR A 436 -11.53 -19.50 -5.97
C THR A 436 -11.21 -18.07 -5.53
N PHE A 437 -12.07 -17.50 -4.70
CA PHE A 437 -11.93 -16.16 -4.15
C PHE A 437 -11.70 -16.24 -2.64
N ALA A 438 -10.71 -15.51 -2.14
CA ALA A 438 -10.51 -15.34 -0.71
C ALA A 438 -11.64 -14.48 -0.11
N ILE A 439 -12.06 -14.84 1.09
CA ILE A 439 -13.14 -14.15 1.83
C ILE A 439 -12.50 -13.43 3.01
N SER A 440 -12.87 -12.18 3.23
CA SER A 440 -12.47 -11.47 4.45
C SER A 440 -13.19 -12.07 5.67
N ASP A 441 -12.56 -11.98 6.83
CA ASP A 441 -13.10 -12.57 8.07
C ASP A 441 -14.52 -12.11 8.37
N THR A 442 -14.84 -10.84 8.08
CA THR A 442 -16.18 -10.27 8.28
C THR A 442 -17.22 -10.78 7.27
N ALA A 443 -16.78 -11.27 6.11
CA ALA A 443 -17.69 -11.73 5.05
C ALA A 443 -18.26 -13.12 5.31
N ALA A 444 -17.59 -13.97 6.09
CA ALA A 444 -18.00 -15.35 6.34
C ALA A 444 -19.42 -15.44 6.89
N LEU A 445 -19.83 -14.52 7.75
CA LEU A 445 -21.19 -14.47 8.30
C LEU A 445 -22.28 -14.26 7.23
N SER A 446 -21.96 -13.59 6.12
CA SER A 446 -22.92 -13.37 5.03
C SER A 446 -23.27 -14.64 4.25
N PHE A 447 -22.53 -15.74 4.46
CA PHE A 447 -22.78 -17.04 3.84
C PHE A 447 -23.67 -17.97 4.68
N ALA A 448 -23.97 -17.63 5.94
CA ALA A 448 -24.63 -18.53 6.90
C ALA A 448 -25.92 -19.19 6.35
N ASP A 449 -26.74 -18.43 5.63
CA ASP A 449 -28.01 -18.88 5.06
C ASP A 449 -27.93 -19.23 3.57
N LEU A 450 -26.76 -19.12 2.94
CA LEU A 450 -26.59 -19.39 1.51
C LEU A 450 -26.41 -20.90 1.27
N LYS A 451 -26.99 -21.39 0.18
CA LYS A 451 -26.96 -22.81 -0.19
C LYS A 451 -26.07 -23.02 -1.41
N LEU A 452 -25.47 -24.20 -1.49
CA LEU A 452 -24.79 -24.64 -2.72
C LEU A 452 -25.77 -24.58 -3.90
N ASP A 453 -25.24 -24.34 -5.08
CA ASP A 453 -25.95 -24.16 -6.36
C ASP A 453 -26.94 -22.98 -6.41
N ALA A 454 -27.09 -22.22 -5.33
CA ALA A 454 -27.85 -20.97 -5.37
C ALA A 454 -27.10 -19.92 -6.21
N GLU A 455 -27.84 -19.09 -6.92
CA GLU A 455 -27.26 -17.88 -7.55
C GLU A 455 -27.07 -16.80 -6.48
N ILE A 456 -25.81 -16.44 -6.25
CA ILE A 456 -25.40 -15.43 -5.28
C ILE A 456 -24.59 -14.34 -5.95
N THR A 457 -24.45 -13.21 -5.28
CA THR A 457 -23.58 -12.10 -5.68
C THR A 457 -22.51 -11.89 -4.62
N LEU A 458 -21.26 -11.95 -5.04
CA LEU A 458 -20.08 -11.63 -4.23
C LEU A 458 -19.72 -10.17 -4.42
N LEU A 459 -19.49 -9.44 -3.34
CA LEU A 459 -19.03 -8.05 -3.32
C LEU A 459 -17.55 -8.01 -2.95
N PHE A 460 -16.76 -7.25 -3.69
CA PHE A 460 -15.30 -7.20 -3.54
C PHE A 460 -14.83 -5.86 -3.03
N ASN A 461 -13.76 -5.85 -2.25
CA ASN A 461 -13.02 -4.63 -1.95
C ASN A 461 -12.04 -4.28 -3.07
N THR A 462 -11.32 -3.18 -2.92
CA THR A 462 -10.32 -2.71 -3.89
C THR A 462 -9.11 -3.64 -4.04
N GLU A 463 -8.89 -4.54 -3.08
CA GLU A 463 -7.81 -5.54 -3.08
C GLU A 463 -8.23 -6.88 -3.71
N GLY A 464 -9.50 -7.02 -4.05
CA GLY A 464 -10.06 -8.23 -4.67
C GLY A 464 -10.50 -9.32 -3.68
N ALA A 465 -10.58 -9.01 -2.38
CA ALA A 465 -11.17 -9.91 -1.39
C ALA A 465 -12.70 -9.79 -1.35
N VAL A 466 -13.39 -10.88 -1.10
CA VAL A 466 -14.85 -10.91 -0.92
C VAL A 466 -15.19 -10.36 0.46
N ILE A 467 -16.01 -9.31 0.50
CA ILE A 467 -16.43 -8.62 1.74
C ILE A 467 -17.85 -9.04 2.18
N ALA A 468 -18.67 -9.47 1.25
CA ALA A 468 -20.00 -10.02 1.55
C ALA A 468 -20.53 -10.83 0.38
N ALA A 469 -21.50 -11.70 0.70
CA ALA A 469 -22.28 -12.43 -0.28
C ALA A 469 -23.78 -12.23 -0.01
N PHE A 470 -24.55 -12.11 -1.08
CA PHE A 470 -26.00 -11.93 -1.00
C PHE A 470 -26.71 -12.81 -2.03
N PRO A 471 -27.95 -13.22 -1.79
CA PRO A 471 -28.78 -13.80 -2.84
C PRO A 471 -28.91 -12.86 -4.06
N LYS A 472 -28.85 -13.40 -5.27
CA LYS A 472 -29.00 -12.63 -6.53
C LYS A 472 -30.28 -11.77 -6.54
N ALA A 473 -31.34 -12.24 -5.92
CA ALA A 473 -32.61 -11.50 -5.83
C ALA A 473 -32.50 -10.20 -5.02
N GLN A 474 -31.52 -10.12 -4.10
CA GLN A 474 -31.30 -8.95 -3.26
C GLN A 474 -30.37 -7.93 -3.93
N VAL A 475 -29.32 -8.40 -4.55
CA VAL A 475 -28.38 -7.61 -5.34
C VAL A 475 -27.79 -8.47 -6.45
N SER A 476 -27.62 -7.89 -7.63
CA SER A 476 -27.01 -8.58 -8.78
C SER A 476 -25.93 -7.72 -9.42
N ALA A 477 -24.94 -8.38 -10.03
CA ALA A 477 -23.92 -7.74 -10.85
C ALA A 477 -24.40 -7.54 -12.29
N ASP A 478 -23.93 -6.48 -12.93
CA ASP A 478 -23.92 -6.42 -14.39
C ASP A 478 -22.74 -7.23 -14.89
N MET A 479 -23.04 -8.45 -15.35
CA MET A 479 -22.05 -9.44 -15.78
C MET A 479 -21.67 -9.20 -17.25
N GLN A 480 -21.30 -7.98 -17.62
CA GLN A 480 -20.84 -7.63 -18.96
C GLN A 480 -19.33 -7.39 -18.98
N GLY A 481 -18.69 -7.81 -20.05
CA GLY A 481 -17.24 -7.62 -20.22
C GLY A 481 -16.75 -7.98 -21.59
N VAL A 482 -15.44 -7.87 -21.80
CA VAL A 482 -14.75 -8.19 -23.04
C VAL A 482 -13.97 -9.50 -22.87
N VAL A 483 -14.18 -10.44 -23.76
CA VAL A 483 -13.37 -11.68 -23.79
C VAL A 483 -11.97 -11.31 -24.28
N THR A 484 -10.94 -11.53 -23.47
CA THR A 484 -9.56 -11.17 -23.80
C THR A 484 -8.71 -12.38 -24.19
N ALA A 485 -9.09 -13.57 -23.74
CA ALA A 485 -8.44 -14.81 -24.14
C ALA A 485 -9.45 -15.96 -24.16
N LEU A 486 -9.20 -16.94 -25.03
CA LEU A 486 -9.97 -18.16 -25.11
C LEU A 486 -9.00 -19.30 -25.50
N LYS A 487 -8.92 -20.31 -24.65
CA LYS A 487 -8.03 -21.45 -24.84
C LYS A 487 -8.60 -22.69 -24.17
N ASP A 488 -8.60 -23.82 -24.85
CA ASP A 488 -8.96 -25.14 -24.33
C ASP A 488 -10.33 -25.17 -23.56
N GLY A 489 -11.32 -24.44 -24.10
CA GLY A 489 -12.64 -24.35 -23.45
C GLY A 489 -12.70 -23.43 -22.22
N GLN A 490 -11.64 -22.70 -21.96
CA GLN A 490 -11.57 -21.69 -20.88
C GLN A 490 -11.46 -20.28 -21.46
N ALA A 491 -12.15 -19.33 -20.85
CA ALA A 491 -12.13 -17.92 -21.25
C ALA A 491 -11.60 -17.01 -20.14
N THR A 492 -10.87 -15.98 -20.54
CA THR A 492 -10.59 -14.83 -19.68
C THR A 492 -11.46 -13.66 -20.12
N VAL A 493 -12.22 -13.10 -19.17
CA VAL A 493 -13.14 -11.99 -19.44
C VAL A 493 -12.85 -10.81 -18.51
N ASN A 494 -12.57 -9.66 -19.10
CA ASN A 494 -12.44 -8.40 -18.37
C ASN A 494 -13.84 -7.79 -18.20
N LEU A 495 -14.39 -7.86 -16.99
CA LEU A 495 -15.67 -7.25 -16.67
C LEU A 495 -15.55 -5.71 -16.66
N PHE A 496 -16.62 -5.04 -17.06
CA PHE A 496 -16.65 -3.57 -17.05
C PHE A 496 -16.67 -2.95 -15.66
N ASN A 497 -17.02 -3.72 -14.64
CA ASN A 497 -16.92 -3.31 -13.23
C ASN A 497 -15.52 -3.44 -12.62
N GLY A 498 -14.51 -3.73 -13.44
CA GLY A 498 -13.10 -3.76 -13.03
C GLY A 498 -12.55 -5.14 -12.71
N LEU A 499 -13.39 -6.14 -12.45
CA LEU A 499 -12.96 -7.50 -12.14
C LEU A 499 -12.54 -8.25 -13.41
N VAL A 500 -11.67 -9.23 -13.23
CA VAL A 500 -11.22 -10.14 -14.31
C VAL A 500 -11.56 -11.56 -13.93
N LEU A 501 -12.38 -12.20 -14.75
CA LEU A 501 -12.62 -13.64 -14.65
C LEU A 501 -11.59 -14.35 -15.50
N ARG A 502 -10.67 -15.09 -14.86
CA ARG A 502 -9.56 -15.77 -15.52
C ARG A 502 -9.85 -17.26 -15.67
N ASP A 503 -9.58 -17.79 -16.87
CA ASP A 503 -9.61 -19.23 -17.15
C ASP A 503 -10.92 -19.91 -16.68
N ILE A 504 -12.03 -19.20 -16.83
CA ILE A 504 -13.36 -19.73 -16.48
C ILE A 504 -13.79 -20.76 -17.52
N ASN A 505 -14.29 -21.91 -17.06
CA ASN A 505 -14.84 -22.92 -17.95
C ASN A 505 -16.11 -22.40 -18.64
N VAL A 506 -16.14 -22.45 -19.97
CA VAL A 506 -17.26 -21.98 -20.77
C VAL A 506 -17.98 -23.11 -21.49
N GLU A 507 -19.31 -22.97 -21.61
CA GLU A 507 -20.14 -23.88 -22.38
C GLU A 507 -19.74 -23.83 -23.86
N ALA A 508 -19.52 -24.97 -24.48
CA ALA A 508 -19.03 -25.11 -25.83
C ALA A 508 -20.07 -24.65 -26.87
N THR A 509 -20.12 -23.34 -27.15
CA THR A 509 -20.91 -22.79 -28.25
C THR A 509 -20.09 -21.71 -28.94
N ASP A 510 -19.76 -21.91 -30.22
CA ASP A 510 -19.11 -20.97 -31.16
C ASP A 510 -18.03 -20.06 -30.52
N LEU A 511 -17.07 -20.68 -29.86
CA LEU A 511 -16.08 -19.98 -29.03
C LEU A 511 -15.06 -19.18 -29.86
N ASN A 512 -14.78 -19.60 -31.09
CA ASN A 512 -13.67 -19.08 -31.92
C ASN A 512 -13.84 -17.62 -32.33
N SER A 513 -15.06 -17.11 -32.30
CA SER A 513 -15.35 -15.72 -32.65
C SER A 513 -15.65 -14.81 -31.46
N MET A 514 -15.30 -15.26 -30.22
CA MET A 514 -15.64 -14.52 -29.00
C MET A 514 -14.53 -13.56 -28.52
N VAL A 515 -13.29 -13.82 -28.85
CA VAL A 515 -12.18 -12.95 -28.42
C VAL A 515 -12.37 -11.53 -28.95
N GLY A 516 -12.18 -10.54 -28.09
CA GLY A 516 -12.44 -9.12 -28.39
C GLY A 516 -13.93 -8.74 -28.41
N ARG A 517 -14.84 -9.65 -28.15
CA ARG A 517 -16.29 -9.35 -28.15
C ARG A 517 -16.79 -8.99 -26.77
N VAL A 518 -17.75 -8.09 -26.76
CA VAL A 518 -18.53 -7.82 -25.55
C VAL A 518 -19.52 -8.96 -25.35
N VAL A 519 -19.51 -9.50 -24.16
CA VAL A 519 -20.37 -10.59 -23.77
C VAL A 519 -21.12 -10.28 -22.48
N THR A 520 -22.29 -10.89 -22.32
CA THR A 520 -22.93 -11.08 -21.02
C THR A 520 -22.60 -12.49 -20.55
N ILE A 521 -22.29 -12.64 -19.28
CA ILE A 521 -21.92 -13.91 -18.64
C ILE A 521 -23.05 -14.35 -17.75
N ALA A 522 -23.49 -15.58 -17.92
CA ALA A 522 -24.45 -16.22 -17.03
C ALA A 522 -23.89 -17.58 -16.54
N SER A 523 -24.16 -17.93 -15.28
CA SER A 523 -23.80 -19.23 -14.74
C SER A 523 -24.81 -20.29 -15.22
N THR A 524 -24.30 -21.43 -15.69
CA THR A 524 -25.09 -22.60 -16.05
C THR A 524 -25.43 -23.42 -14.81
N LYS A 525 -26.23 -24.50 -14.96
CA LYS A 525 -26.51 -25.43 -13.87
C LYS A 525 -25.28 -26.17 -13.36
N ASP A 526 -24.31 -26.39 -14.23
CA ASP A 526 -23.06 -27.10 -13.91
C ASP A 526 -21.99 -26.14 -13.36
N GLY A 527 -22.34 -24.85 -13.17
CA GLY A 527 -21.40 -23.83 -12.68
C GLY A 527 -20.44 -23.29 -13.72
N THR A 528 -20.51 -23.75 -14.98
CA THR A 528 -19.75 -23.18 -16.10
C THR A 528 -20.34 -21.84 -16.52
N ALA A 529 -19.60 -21.08 -17.33
CA ALA A 529 -20.06 -19.79 -17.86
C ALA A 529 -20.68 -19.97 -19.25
N ARG A 530 -21.85 -19.38 -19.46
CA ARG A 530 -22.43 -19.15 -20.79
C ARG A 530 -22.11 -17.73 -21.22
N LEU A 531 -21.42 -17.56 -22.35
CA LEU A 531 -21.11 -16.29 -22.95
C LEU A 531 -22.12 -15.97 -24.05
N THR A 532 -22.76 -14.81 -23.97
CA THR A 532 -23.69 -14.32 -24.99
C THR A 532 -23.18 -13.01 -25.56
N LYS A 533 -22.92 -12.96 -26.87
CA LYS A 533 -22.47 -11.74 -27.55
C LYS A 533 -23.48 -10.62 -27.37
N ARG A 534 -22.97 -9.40 -27.17
CA ARG A 534 -23.74 -8.17 -27.07
C ARG A 534 -23.31 -7.19 -28.14
N SER A 535 -24.28 -6.49 -28.73
CA SER A 535 -24.00 -5.34 -29.56
C SER A 535 -23.85 -4.11 -28.68
N LEU A 536 -22.77 -3.35 -28.85
CA LEU A 536 -22.61 -2.04 -28.24
C LEU A 536 -23.53 -1.06 -29.00
N GLY A 537 -24.49 -0.48 -28.32
CA GLY A 537 -25.42 0.47 -28.94
C GLY A 537 -25.73 1.60 -27.98
N SER A 538 -25.31 2.82 -28.30
CA SER A 538 -26.03 4.07 -28.09
C SER A 538 -25.15 5.27 -28.43
N LYS A 539 -25.77 6.36 -28.89
CA LYS A 539 -25.07 7.63 -29.12
C LYS A 539 -24.55 8.18 -27.78
N VAL A 540 -23.25 8.42 -27.74
CA VAL A 540 -22.62 9.14 -26.64
C VAL A 540 -22.74 10.62 -26.89
N SER A 541 -23.25 11.37 -25.91
CA SER A 541 -23.31 12.84 -25.95
C SER A 541 -22.07 13.44 -25.29
N GLY A 542 -21.53 14.48 -25.91
CA GLY A 542 -20.36 15.19 -25.40
C GLY A 542 -19.03 14.66 -25.92
N SER A 543 -18.03 15.49 -25.89
CA SER A 543 -16.63 15.17 -26.21
C SER A 543 -15.87 14.84 -24.92
N TRP A 544 -14.84 14.04 -25.03
CA TRP A 544 -13.97 13.73 -23.91
C TRP A 544 -12.73 14.62 -23.93
N THR A 545 -12.65 15.57 -22.98
CA THR A 545 -11.44 16.38 -22.73
C THR A 545 -10.56 15.63 -21.73
N ILE A 546 -9.41 15.16 -22.22
CA ILE A 546 -8.55 14.23 -21.47
C ILE A 546 -7.95 14.91 -20.23
N ALA A 547 -7.43 16.14 -20.39
CA ALA A 547 -6.80 16.89 -19.28
C ALA A 547 -7.79 17.23 -18.15
N ASP A 548 -9.05 17.51 -18.49
CA ASP A 548 -10.08 17.85 -17.51
C ASP A 548 -10.73 16.62 -16.86
N GLY A 549 -10.43 15.42 -17.39
CA GLY A 549 -11.08 14.19 -16.93
C GLY A 549 -12.60 14.20 -17.08
N LYS A 550 -13.12 14.85 -18.15
CA LYS A 550 -14.58 14.99 -18.38
C LYS A 550 -15.00 14.53 -19.76
N LEU A 551 -16.14 13.86 -19.81
CA LEU A 551 -16.85 13.49 -21.01
C LEU A 551 -18.24 14.18 -20.99
N GLY A 552 -18.36 15.28 -21.70
CA GLY A 552 -19.49 16.19 -21.50
C GLY A 552 -19.55 16.66 -20.05
N ASP A 553 -20.67 16.45 -19.38
CA ASP A 553 -20.87 16.83 -17.97
C ASP A 553 -20.45 15.72 -16.99
N ARG A 554 -20.03 14.54 -17.47
CA ARG A 554 -19.68 13.40 -16.61
C ARG A 554 -18.19 13.37 -16.33
N LEU A 555 -17.84 13.00 -15.10
CA LEU A 555 -16.46 12.70 -14.73
C LEU A 555 -16.01 11.39 -15.41
N VAL A 556 -14.76 11.36 -15.80
CA VAL A 556 -14.07 10.15 -16.28
C VAL A 556 -13.07 9.71 -15.22
N SER A 557 -13.12 8.44 -14.84
CA SER A 557 -12.19 7.88 -13.87
C SER A 557 -10.74 8.07 -14.33
N PRO A 558 -9.81 8.46 -13.45
CA PRO A 558 -8.37 8.43 -13.74
C PRO A 558 -7.88 7.05 -14.22
N GLN A 559 -8.54 5.98 -13.76
CA GLN A 559 -8.26 4.58 -14.10
C GLN A 559 -9.16 4.06 -15.23
N VAL A 560 -9.73 4.95 -16.06
CA VAL A 560 -10.62 4.58 -17.16
C VAL A 560 -9.95 3.55 -18.07
N LYS A 561 -10.67 2.46 -18.36
CA LYS A 561 -10.24 1.47 -19.35
C LYS A 561 -10.71 1.92 -20.73
N VAL A 562 -9.80 1.97 -21.68
CA VAL A 562 -10.08 2.42 -23.04
C VAL A 562 -9.92 1.28 -24.02
N TYR A 563 -10.88 1.15 -24.91
CA TYR A 563 -10.88 0.16 -25.99
C TYR A 563 -11.10 0.87 -27.32
N GLU A 564 -10.61 0.28 -28.40
CA GLU A 564 -10.95 0.67 -29.77
C GLU A 564 -11.73 -0.43 -30.46
N GLU A 565 -12.81 -0.03 -31.11
CA GLU A 565 -13.56 -0.78 -32.12
C GLU A 565 -13.34 -0.10 -33.45
N VAL A 566 -12.28 -0.48 -34.18
CA VAL A 566 -11.85 0.20 -35.42
C VAL A 566 -12.94 0.26 -36.50
N LEU A 567 -13.77 -0.78 -36.55
CA LEU A 567 -14.96 -0.89 -37.41
C LEU A 567 -16.14 -1.39 -36.59
N PRO A 568 -17.38 -1.01 -36.90
CA PRO A 568 -18.57 -1.55 -36.24
C PRO A 568 -18.57 -3.10 -36.28
N GLY A 569 -18.59 -3.71 -35.09
CA GLY A 569 -18.55 -5.16 -34.97
C GLY A 569 -17.17 -5.79 -35.07
N ALA A 570 -16.09 -5.03 -35.18
CA ALA A 570 -14.74 -5.56 -35.03
C ALA A 570 -14.45 -5.95 -33.57
N PRO A 571 -13.47 -6.83 -33.31
CA PRO A 571 -13.01 -7.08 -31.95
C PRO A 571 -12.53 -5.80 -31.28
N LEU A 572 -12.85 -5.65 -29.99
CA LEU A 572 -12.34 -4.57 -29.17
C LEU A 572 -10.88 -4.85 -28.81
N CYS A 573 -10.03 -3.86 -29.02
CA CYS A 573 -8.64 -3.87 -28.60
C CYS A 573 -8.46 -2.90 -27.43
N ALA A 574 -7.88 -3.36 -26.33
CA ALA A 574 -7.49 -2.48 -25.23
C ALA A 574 -6.33 -1.59 -25.69
N ILE A 575 -6.41 -0.30 -25.37
CA ILE A 575 -5.36 0.69 -25.62
C ILE A 575 -5.00 1.40 -24.31
N GLN A 576 -3.78 1.94 -24.24
CA GLN A 576 -3.40 2.77 -23.11
C GLN A 576 -3.94 4.20 -23.34
N LYS A 577 -4.41 4.84 -22.27
CA LYS A 577 -4.90 6.22 -22.32
C LYS A 577 -3.81 7.18 -22.84
N GLU A 578 -2.58 6.88 -22.49
CA GLU A 578 -1.36 7.63 -22.83
C GLU A 578 -1.04 7.57 -24.34
N ASP A 579 -1.58 6.58 -25.05
CA ASP A 579 -1.44 6.49 -26.50
C ASP A 579 -2.32 7.50 -27.27
N ILE A 580 -3.25 8.13 -26.58
CA ILE A 580 -4.15 9.12 -27.18
C ILE A 580 -3.44 10.47 -27.21
N VAL A 581 -3.02 10.90 -28.38
CA VAL A 581 -2.32 12.17 -28.59
C VAL A 581 -3.29 13.38 -28.62
N GLN A 582 -4.54 13.15 -28.97
CA GLN A 582 -5.54 14.20 -29.10
C GLN A 582 -5.96 14.72 -27.71
N ALA A 583 -5.91 16.04 -27.49
CA ALA A 583 -6.36 16.65 -26.23
C ALA A 583 -7.87 16.45 -25.98
N THR A 584 -8.66 16.34 -27.05
CA THR A 584 -10.11 16.14 -26.99
C THR A 584 -10.55 15.10 -28.03
N ILE A 585 -11.23 14.07 -27.57
CA ILE A 585 -11.88 13.06 -28.41
C ILE A 585 -13.30 13.53 -28.68
N GLN A 586 -13.64 13.71 -29.96
CA GLN A 586 -14.96 14.19 -30.38
C GLN A 586 -16.01 13.10 -30.13
N SER A 587 -17.26 13.51 -29.87
CA SER A 587 -18.38 12.59 -29.63
C SER A 587 -18.55 11.54 -30.74
N LYS A 588 -18.31 11.91 -32.02
CA LYS A 588 -18.37 10.98 -33.17
C LYS A 588 -17.32 9.86 -33.16
N GLN A 589 -16.23 10.05 -32.42
CA GLN A 589 -15.14 9.07 -32.26
C GLN A 589 -15.39 8.12 -31.08
N ILE A 590 -16.40 8.40 -30.24
CA ILE A 590 -16.76 7.60 -29.11
C ILE A 590 -17.91 6.68 -29.47
N ARG A 591 -17.71 5.38 -29.41
CA ARG A 591 -18.72 4.36 -29.75
C ARG A 591 -19.64 4.10 -28.56
N TYR A 592 -19.07 3.93 -27.37
CA TYR A 592 -19.80 3.55 -26.19
C TYR A 592 -19.08 3.97 -24.89
N THR A 593 -19.84 4.18 -23.83
CA THR A 593 -19.30 4.44 -22.49
C THR A 593 -20.05 3.66 -21.42
N ILE A 594 -19.32 3.21 -20.43
CA ILE A 594 -19.89 2.58 -19.24
C ILE A 594 -19.50 3.44 -18.03
N ALA A 595 -20.47 3.65 -17.16
CA ALA A 595 -20.29 4.40 -15.93
C ALA A 595 -20.59 3.52 -14.72
N ASP A 596 -19.94 3.81 -13.62
CA ASP A 596 -20.23 3.21 -12.32
C ASP A 596 -21.57 3.72 -11.75
N SER A 597 -21.93 3.22 -10.59
CA SER A 597 -23.17 3.61 -9.89
C SER A 597 -23.20 5.08 -9.43
N ALA A 598 -22.05 5.76 -9.39
CA ALA A 598 -21.95 7.20 -9.13
C ALA A 598 -22.16 8.06 -10.40
N GLY A 599 -22.14 7.45 -11.58
CA GLY A 599 -22.22 8.12 -12.88
C GLY A 599 -20.86 8.51 -13.47
N THR A 600 -19.75 8.10 -12.82
CA THR A 600 -18.39 8.30 -13.33
C THR A 600 -18.11 7.30 -14.44
N VAL A 601 -17.59 7.76 -15.56
CA VAL A 601 -17.25 6.92 -16.71
C VAL A 601 -16.00 6.09 -16.38
N THR A 602 -16.14 4.77 -16.37
CA THR A 602 -15.07 3.81 -16.03
C THR A 602 -14.54 3.07 -17.25
N ASN A 603 -15.32 2.99 -18.34
CA ASN A 603 -14.88 2.39 -19.60
C ASN A 603 -15.33 3.22 -20.78
N ILE A 604 -14.47 3.37 -21.78
CA ILE A 604 -14.75 4.07 -23.02
C ILE A 604 -14.36 3.17 -24.20
N VAL A 605 -15.26 3.03 -25.16
CA VAL A 605 -14.97 2.38 -26.44
C VAL A 605 -14.92 3.46 -27.51
N LEU A 606 -13.77 3.60 -28.14
CA LEU A 606 -13.51 4.55 -29.22
C LEU A 606 -13.65 3.87 -30.60
N GLY A 607 -13.76 4.67 -31.63
CA GLY A 607 -13.45 4.24 -32.99
C GLY A 607 -11.93 4.12 -33.21
N ASP A 608 -11.51 4.19 -34.47
CA ASP A 608 -10.08 4.25 -34.80
C ASP A 608 -9.51 5.63 -34.45
N VAL A 609 -8.87 5.76 -33.30
CA VAL A 609 -8.30 7.02 -32.81
C VAL A 609 -6.78 6.95 -32.73
N THR A 610 -6.24 5.87 -32.13
CA THR A 610 -4.79 5.75 -31.92
C THR A 610 -4.10 5.06 -33.08
N GLY A 611 -4.81 4.23 -33.85
CA GLY A 611 -4.21 3.31 -34.83
C GLY A 611 -3.48 2.10 -34.21
N ASN A 612 -3.50 1.95 -32.89
CA ASN A 612 -2.83 0.84 -32.20
C ASN A 612 -3.62 -0.48 -32.30
N SER A 613 -4.88 -0.40 -32.72
CA SER A 613 -5.76 -1.56 -32.91
C SER A 613 -5.66 -2.21 -34.29
N TRP A 614 -4.61 -1.88 -35.01
CA TRP A 614 -4.25 -2.46 -36.31
C TRP A 614 -2.91 -3.18 -36.19
N VAL A 615 -2.73 -4.29 -36.95
CA VAL A 615 -1.43 -4.84 -37.32
C VAL A 615 -1.05 -4.31 -38.68
N TYR A 616 0.23 -4.03 -38.87
CA TYR A 616 0.72 -3.40 -40.09
C TYR A 616 1.69 -4.33 -40.84
N GLY A 617 1.44 -4.47 -42.12
CA GLY A 617 2.22 -5.37 -42.95
C GLY A 617 1.81 -5.34 -44.41
N PHE A 618 2.02 -6.44 -45.09
CA PHE A 618 1.65 -6.59 -46.50
C PHE A 618 0.54 -7.62 -46.65
N VAL A 619 -0.33 -7.41 -47.65
CA VAL A 619 -1.44 -8.32 -47.97
C VAL A 619 -1.25 -8.85 -49.37
N TYR A 620 -1.25 -10.14 -49.46
CA TYR A 620 -1.10 -10.88 -50.72
C TYR A 620 -2.41 -11.58 -51.08
N PRO A 621 -3.03 -11.26 -52.27
CA PRO A 621 -4.24 -11.96 -52.68
C PRO A 621 -3.91 -13.40 -53.11
N GLU A 622 -4.74 -14.34 -52.66
CA GLU A 622 -4.69 -15.74 -53.05
C GLU A 622 -6.07 -16.20 -53.51
N GLN A 623 -6.14 -16.75 -54.71
CA GLN A 623 -7.36 -17.38 -55.19
C GLN A 623 -7.16 -18.90 -55.23
N ARG A 624 -8.05 -19.64 -54.54
CA ARG A 624 -8.09 -21.10 -54.62
C ARG A 624 -9.34 -21.49 -55.41
N VAL A 625 -9.14 -22.21 -56.48
CA VAL A 625 -10.22 -22.68 -57.37
C VAL A 625 -10.45 -24.15 -57.06
N SER A 626 -11.66 -24.50 -56.61
CA SER A 626 -12.18 -25.87 -56.59
C SER A 626 -13.17 -26.07 -57.72
N ASP A 627 -13.48 -27.31 -58.09
CA ASP A 627 -14.26 -27.64 -59.31
C ASP A 627 -15.67 -27.00 -59.40
N GLU A 628 -16.18 -26.38 -58.32
CA GLU A 628 -17.52 -25.81 -58.28
C GLU A 628 -17.58 -24.34 -57.80
N GLU A 629 -16.61 -23.82 -57.00
CA GLU A 629 -16.61 -22.46 -56.49
C GLU A 629 -15.22 -21.85 -56.34
N SER A 630 -15.09 -20.56 -56.65
CA SER A 630 -13.87 -19.80 -56.39
C SER A 630 -13.91 -19.23 -54.99
N THR A 631 -12.97 -19.66 -54.13
CA THR A 631 -12.83 -19.10 -52.80
C THR A 631 -11.63 -18.15 -52.78
N TYR A 632 -11.84 -16.98 -52.27
CA TYR A 632 -10.83 -15.92 -52.18
C TYR A 632 -10.20 -15.91 -50.82
N PHE A 633 -8.87 -15.80 -50.78
CA PHE A 633 -8.08 -15.71 -49.60
C PHE A 633 -7.13 -14.51 -49.67
N VAL A 634 -6.75 -13.99 -48.51
CA VAL A 634 -5.65 -13.04 -48.38
C VAL A 634 -4.66 -13.56 -47.37
N ARG A 635 -3.40 -13.59 -47.76
CA ARG A 635 -2.28 -13.87 -46.88
C ARG A 635 -1.73 -12.54 -46.38
N VAL A 636 -1.59 -12.39 -45.09
CA VAL A 636 -1.07 -11.21 -44.42
C VAL A 636 0.25 -11.55 -43.78
N GLU A 637 1.25 -10.74 -44.03
CA GLU A 637 2.55 -10.82 -43.39
C GLU A 637 2.81 -9.57 -42.63
N TYR A 638 3.04 -9.68 -41.31
CA TYR A 638 3.18 -8.55 -40.42
C TYR A 638 4.21 -8.81 -39.31
N TRP A 639 4.69 -7.75 -38.71
CA TRP A 639 5.54 -7.78 -37.52
C TRP A 639 4.71 -7.72 -36.24
N ASN A 640 4.93 -8.66 -35.30
CA ASN A 640 4.20 -8.72 -34.02
C ASN A 640 4.95 -8.06 -32.85
N GLY A 641 5.99 -7.29 -33.13
CA GLY A 641 6.88 -6.68 -32.13
C GLY A 641 8.18 -7.48 -31.90
N SER A 642 8.25 -8.75 -32.26
CA SER A 642 9.44 -9.60 -32.08
C SER A 642 9.84 -10.43 -33.31
N LYS A 643 8.89 -10.84 -34.11
CA LYS A 643 9.10 -11.67 -35.30
C LYS A 643 8.07 -11.39 -36.38
N MET A 644 8.36 -11.82 -37.59
CA MET A 644 7.37 -11.90 -38.66
C MET A 644 6.34 -12.98 -38.36
N GLU A 645 5.08 -12.63 -38.49
CA GLU A 645 3.95 -13.57 -38.45
C GLU A 645 3.20 -13.56 -39.77
N GLN A 646 2.56 -14.66 -40.06
CA GLN A 646 1.75 -14.85 -41.24
C GLN A 646 0.36 -15.33 -40.84
N ALA A 647 -0.66 -14.77 -41.48
CA ALA A 647 -2.05 -15.14 -41.28
C ALA A 647 -2.74 -15.25 -42.65
N VAL A 648 -3.67 -16.18 -42.78
CA VAL A 648 -4.47 -16.36 -44.01
C VAL A 648 -5.94 -16.21 -43.64
N TYR A 649 -6.62 -15.30 -44.35
CA TYR A 649 -8.03 -15.01 -44.15
C TYR A 649 -8.83 -15.33 -45.42
N GLN A 650 -10.00 -15.95 -45.26
CA GLN A 650 -10.96 -16.06 -46.33
C GLN A 650 -11.72 -14.76 -46.48
N VAL A 651 -11.91 -14.25 -47.68
CA VAL A 651 -12.57 -12.98 -47.98
C VAL A 651 -13.62 -13.18 -49.09
N ASP A 652 -14.60 -12.31 -49.13
CA ASP A 652 -15.65 -12.38 -50.13
C ASP A 652 -15.19 -11.88 -51.51
N SER A 653 -14.15 -11.05 -51.55
CA SER A 653 -13.64 -10.47 -52.81
C SER A 653 -12.19 -10.01 -52.64
N LEU A 654 -11.40 -10.10 -53.68
CA LEU A 654 -10.04 -9.57 -53.79
C LEU A 654 -10.03 -8.09 -54.33
N SER A 655 -11.18 -7.50 -54.59
CA SER A 655 -11.26 -6.14 -55.13
C SER A 655 -10.65 -5.12 -54.18
N GLY A 656 -9.70 -4.33 -54.70
CA GLY A 656 -9.03 -3.24 -53.93
C GLY A 656 -7.84 -3.71 -53.06
N ILE A 657 -7.50 -4.99 -53.08
CA ILE A 657 -6.33 -5.54 -52.40
C ILE A 657 -5.10 -5.40 -53.27
N VAL A 658 -4.09 -4.66 -52.84
CA VAL A 658 -2.86 -4.37 -53.59
C VAL A 658 -1.68 -4.79 -52.73
N GLY A 659 -0.92 -5.78 -53.17
CA GLY A 659 0.18 -6.42 -52.43
C GLY A 659 1.45 -5.58 -52.24
N SER A 660 1.59 -4.47 -52.97
CA SER A 660 2.84 -3.68 -53.00
C SER A 660 2.89 -2.47 -52.03
N ILE A 661 1.80 -2.20 -51.31
CA ILE A 661 1.69 -1.07 -50.40
C ILE A 661 1.42 -1.57 -48.97
N PRO A 662 2.17 -1.08 -47.98
CA PRO A 662 1.89 -1.44 -46.59
C PRO A 662 0.48 -1.04 -46.18
N VAL A 663 -0.18 -1.92 -45.47
CA VAL A 663 -1.57 -1.70 -45.01
C VAL A 663 -1.72 -2.09 -43.56
N GLY A 664 -2.71 -1.50 -42.86
CA GLY A 664 -3.17 -1.92 -41.55
C GLY A 664 -4.33 -2.91 -41.69
N ILE A 665 -4.38 -3.90 -40.82
CA ILE A 665 -5.44 -4.91 -40.70
C ILE A 665 -5.92 -4.90 -39.25
N PRO A 666 -7.25 -4.91 -38.99
CA PRO A 666 -7.76 -4.90 -37.61
C PRO A 666 -7.21 -6.06 -36.77
N LYS A 667 -6.71 -5.77 -35.59
CA LYS A 667 -6.30 -6.79 -34.61
C LYS A 667 -7.50 -7.62 -34.13
N GLY A 668 -7.20 -8.84 -33.66
CA GLY A 668 -8.17 -9.71 -33.00
C GLY A 668 -9.11 -10.49 -33.90
N TYR A 669 -8.96 -10.41 -35.23
CA TYR A 669 -9.59 -11.41 -36.09
C TYR A 669 -8.87 -12.75 -35.94
N SER A 670 -9.63 -13.80 -35.56
CA SER A 670 -9.09 -15.12 -35.40
C SER A 670 -8.74 -15.74 -36.78
N THR A 671 -7.54 -16.28 -36.88
CA THR A 671 -7.09 -17.06 -38.06
C THR A 671 -7.42 -18.53 -37.96
N ALA A 672 -7.85 -19.02 -36.81
CA ALA A 672 -7.91 -20.45 -36.51
C ALA A 672 -8.90 -21.25 -37.40
N GLU A 673 -9.86 -20.58 -38.04
CA GLU A 673 -10.84 -21.23 -38.93
C GLU A 673 -11.16 -20.47 -40.22
N GLY A 674 -10.35 -19.52 -40.58
CA GLY A 674 -10.25 -19.07 -41.98
C GLY A 674 -11.41 -18.28 -42.57
N VAL A 675 -12.45 -17.92 -41.82
CA VAL A 675 -13.57 -17.19 -42.40
C VAL A 675 -13.74 -15.82 -41.74
N ILE A 676 -13.30 -14.75 -42.38
CA ILE A 676 -13.78 -13.39 -42.09
C ILE A 676 -15.04 -13.19 -42.94
N ASN A 677 -16.18 -13.43 -42.34
CA ASN A 677 -17.45 -13.03 -42.94
C ASN A 677 -17.48 -11.52 -43.16
N SER A 678 -17.88 -11.10 -44.35
CA SER A 678 -18.26 -9.76 -44.82
C SER A 678 -17.69 -8.58 -43.99
N GLY A 679 -16.54 -8.04 -44.38
CA GLY A 679 -15.98 -6.86 -43.79
C GLY A 679 -14.46 -6.82 -43.61
N PHE A 680 -13.70 -7.72 -44.29
CA PHE A 680 -12.26 -7.52 -44.36
C PHE A 680 -11.97 -6.17 -45.05
N THR A 681 -11.29 -5.32 -44.32
CA THR A 681 -10.88 -3.99 -44.83
C THR A 681 -9.44 -3.73 -44.41
N THR A 682 -8.78 -2.98 -45.25
CA THR A 682 -7.40 -2.56 -45.00
C THR A 682 -7.33 -1.03 -44.89
N GLN A 683 -6.54 -0.57 -43.96
CA GLN A 683 -6.16 0.83 -43.86
C GLN A 683 -4.87 1.04 -44.67
N LYS A 684 -4.94 1.80 -45.78
CA LYS A 684 -3.75 2.13 -46.56
C LYS A 684 -2.86 3.08 -45.80
N LEU A 685 -1.58 2.70 -45.64
CA LEU A 685 -0.57 3.60 -45.13
C LEU A 685 -0.09 4.57 -46.22
N LYS A 686 0.31 5.76 -45.80
CA LYS A 686 0.87 6.78 -46.68
C LYS A 686 2.37 6.83 -46.48
N LEU A 687 3.12 6.92 -47.58
CA LEU A 687 4.54 7.27 -47.52
C LEU A 687 4.63 8.74 -47.05
N ILE A 688 5.28 8.96 -45.92
CA ILE A 688 5.48 10.27 -45.32
C ILE A 688 6.78 10.88 -45.81
N ASP A 689 7.85 10.12 -45.72
CA ASP A 689 9.19 10.59 -46.08
C ASP A 689 10.14 9.43 -46.39
N THR A 690 11.30 9.78 -46.95
CA THR A 690 12.46 8.91 -47.06
C THR A 690 13.63 9.59 -46.40
N VAL A 691 14.11 9.06 -45.29
CA VAL A 691 15.09 9.68 -44.42
C VAL A 691 16.34 8.82 -44.28
N ASP A 692 17.42 9.44 -43.83
CA ASP A 692 18.65 8.77 -43.43
C ASP A 692 18.59 8.36 -41.93
N VAL A 693 19.55 7.53 -41.49
CA VAL A 693 19.60 7.01 -40.13
C VAL A 693 19.71 8.10 -39.07
N GLU A 694 20.34 9.21 -39.38
CA GLU A 694 20.51 10.36 -38.47
C GLU A 694 19.20 11.09 -38.17
N ALA A 695 18.15 10.90 -38.95
CA ALA A 695 16.82 11.46 -38.71
C ALA A 695 16.13 10.82 -37.50
N PHE A 696 16.54 9.62 -37.08
CA PHE A 696 15.99 8.95 -35.91
C PHE A 696 16.65 9.46 -34.63
N ASP A 697 15.86 9.87 -33.66
CA ASP A 697 16.36 10.18 -32.34
C ASP A 697 16.57 8.94 -31.45
N GLY A 698 17.21 9.11 -30.30
CA GLY A 698 17.36 8.08 -29.28
C GLY A 698 16.11 7.86 -28.42
N ALA A 699 15.06 8.67 -28.61
CA ALA A 699 13.87 8.71 -27.76
C ALA A 699 12.65 7.99 -28.37
N GLY A 700 12.78 7.37 -29.52
CA GLY A 700 11.70 6.61 -30.16
C GLY A 700 10.93 7.38 -31.21
N GLY A 701 11.51 8.41 -31.81
CA GLY A 701 10.92 9.18 -32.89
C GLY A 701 11.82 9.38 -34.09
N VAL A 702 11.29 10.08 -35.08
CA VAL A 702 11.98 10.41 -36.33
C VAL A 702 11.57 11.80 -36.83
N GLN A 703 12.54 12.61 -37.22
CA GLN A 703 12.32 13.90 -37.83
C GLN A 703 12.13 13.74 -39.34
N THR A 704 11.02 14.25 -39.86
CA THR A 704 10.72 14.27 -41.29
C THR A 704 10.57 15.71 -41.80
N HIS A 705 10.42 15.90 -43.11
CA HIS A 705 10.15 17.23 -43.66
C HIS A 705 8.76 17.76 -43.27
N ASP A 706 7.79 16.87 -42.94
CA ASP A 706 6.43 17.24 -42.53
C ASP A 706 6.29 17.36 -40.99
N GLY A 707 7.40 17.22 -40.23
CA GLY A 707 7.40 17.32 -38.78
C GLY A 707 7.98 16.10 -38.09
N TYR A 708 7.84 16.08 -36.75
CA TYR A 708 8.30 14.98 -35.92
C TYR A 708 7.21 13.92 -35.80
N TYR A 709 7.59 12.65 -35.97
CA TYR A 709 6.71 11.51 -35.76
C TYR A 709 7.28 10.59 -34.68
N GLU A 710 6.45 10.19 -33.75
CA GLU A 710 6.75 9.06 -32.89
C GLU A 710 6.68 7.74 -33.66
N LEU A 711 7.49 6.79 -33.27
CA LEU A 711 7.42 5.42 -33.79
C LEU A 711 6.34 4.63 -33.02
N ALA A 712 5.65 3.73 -33.71
CA ALA A 712 4.77 2.78 -33.05
C ALA A 712 5.59 1.83 -32.15
N SER A 713 5.01 1.40 -31.03
CA SER A 713 5.68 0.48 -30.07
C SER A 713 6.04 -0.87 -30.70
N GLU A 714 5.25 -1.34 -31.67
CA GLU A 714 5.44 -2.61 -32.37
C GLU A 714 5.91 -2.37 -33.82
N ILE A 715 6.89 -1.48 -34.02
CA ILE A 715 7.33 -1.14 -35.37
C ILE A 715 8.24 -2.24 -35.95
N GLY A 716 7.91 -2.72 -37.14
CA GLY A 716 8.77 -3.61 -37.95
C GLY A 716 9.39 -2.86 -39.11
N VAL A 717 10.57 -3.32 -39.52
CA VAL A 717 11.22 -2.83 -40.75
C VAL A 717 11.23 -3.96 -41.78
N TYR A 718 10.58 -3.71 -42.91
CA TYR A 718 10.54 -4.64 -44.01
C TYR A 718 11.72 -4.40 -44.96
N VAL A 719 12.45 -5.45 -45.27
CA VAL A 719 13.57 -5.44 -46.23
C VAL A 719 13.06 -5.92 -47.58
N GLU A 720 12.86 -4.98 -48.50
CA GLU A 720 12.24 -5.26 -49.81
C GLU A 720 13.07 -6.25 -50.66
N SER A 721 14.40 -6.16 -50.60
CA SER A 721 15.29 -7.05 -51.34
C SER A 721 15.36 -8.49 -50.86
N ARG A 722 14.85 -8.77 -49.63
CA ARG A 722 14.88 -10.09 -48.99
C ARG A 722 13.51 -10.66 -48.66
N ASP A 723 12.48 -9.88 -48.81
CA ASP A 723 11.08 -10.23 -48.45
C ASP A 723 10.98 -10.69 -46.97
N GLU A 724 11.62 -9.92 -46.05
CA GLU A 724 11.66 -10.27 -44.64
C GLU A 724 11.48 -9.03 -43.73
N PHE A 725 10.98 -9.26 -42.49
CA PHE A 725 10.96 -8.24 -41.45
C PHE A 725 12.15 -8.40 -40.53
N ILE A 726 12.74 -7.28 -40.18
CA ILE A 726 13.83 -7.17 -39.20
C ILE A 726 13.53 -6.14 -38.12
N SER A 727 14.27 -6.15 -37.01
CA SER A 727 14.15 -5.12 -35.99
C SER A 727 14.69 -3.76 -36.49
N LEU A 728 14.16 -2.66 -35.95
CA LEU A 728 14.64 -1.32 -36.28
C LEU A 728 16.14 -1.13 -35.96
N GLN A 729 16.62 -1.73 -34.88
CA GLN A 729 18.04 -1.68 -34.51
C GLN A 729 18.93 -2.35 -35.57
N SER A 730 18.52 -3.51 -36.07
CA SER A 730 19.21 -4.22 -37.15
C SER A 730 19.19 -3.40 -38.43
N ALA A 731 18.07 -2.77 -38.74
CA ALA A 731 17.92 -1.94 -39.93
C ALA A 731 18.84 -0.69 -39.85
N LYS A 732 18.90 0.02 -38.76
CA LYS A 732 19.78 1.19 -38.56
C LYS A 732 21.26 0.85 -38.72
N SER A 733 21.66 -0.38 -38.41
CA SER A 733 23.05 -0.82 -38.55
C SER A 733 23.43 -1.20 -40.01
N ASN A 734 22.47 -1.56 -40.82
CA ASN A 734 22.73 -2.21 -42.14
C ASN A 734 22.25 -1.38 -43.35
N TYR A 735 21.34 -0.43 -43.13
CA TYR A 735 20.71 0.36 -44.21
C TYR A 735 20.89 1.86 -43.95
N LYS A 736 20.88 2.66 -45.04
CA LYS A 736 21.07 4.11 -45.01
C LYS A 736 19.78 4.88 -45.31
N SER A 737 18.84 4.27 -46.04
CA SER A 737 17.63 4.95 -46.49
C SER A 737 16.40 4.24 -45.99
N PHE A 738 15.50 4.98 -45.37
CA PHE A 738 14.31 4.47 -44.67
C PHE A 738 13.06 5.16 -45.21
N ARG A 739 12.21 4.42 -45.88
CA ARG A 739 10.89 4.87 -46.30
C ARG A 739 9.89 4.71 -45.14
N LEU A 740 9.35 5.82 -44.69
CA LEU A 740 8.50 5.92 -43.51
C LEU A 740 7.03 5.95 -43.89
N TYR A 741 6.23 5.06 -43.31
CA TYR A 741 4.82 4.99 -43.57
C TYR A 741 3.99 5.25 -42.31
N ALA A 742 2.99 6.14 -42.39
CA ALA A 742 2.06 6.44 -41.32
C ALA A 742 0.59 6.32 -41.76
N ASN A 743 -0.30 6.15 -40.81
CA ASN A 743 -1.75 6.09 -41.03
C ASN A 743 -2.36 7.50 -41.21
N THR A 744 -1.80 8.52 -40.55
CA THR A 744 -2.24 9.92 -40.64
C THR A 744 -1.06 10.87 -40.39
N SER A 745 -1.28 12.20 -40.54
CA SER A 745 -0.25 13.22 -40.25
C SER A 745 0.09 13.30 -38.77
N ALA A 746 1.30 13.78 -38.42
CA ALA A 746 1.74 13.97 -37.06
C ALA A 746 0.80 14.88 -36.24
N GLU A 747 0.30 15.96 -36.84
CA GLU A 747 -0.66 16.90 -36.22
C GLU A 747 -1.97 16.23 -35.79
N ASN A 748 -2.36 15.14 -36.46
CA ASN A 748 -3.54 14.34 -36.13
C ASN A 748 -3.22 13.10 -35.29
N GLY A 749 -2.05 13.05 -34.66
CA GLY A 749 -1.60 11.94 -33.82
C GLY A 749 -1.08 10.73 -34.59
N GLY A 750 -0.68 10.93 -35.84
CA GLY A 750 -0.06 9.89 -36.64
C GLY A 750 1.28 9.45 -36.08
N ARG A 751 1.54 8.13 -36.15
CA ARG A 751 2.83 7.53 -35.82
C ARG A 751 3.38 6.81 -37.03
N ILE A 752 4.69 6.68 -37.12
CA ILE A 752 5.27 5.76 -38.12
C ILE A 752 4.88 4.35 -37.72
N ARG A 753 4.16 3.68 -38.61
CA ARG A 753 3.58 2.35 -38.40
C ARG A 753 4.39 1.27 -39.09
N MET A 754 5.09 1.62 -40.15
CA MET A 754 5.92 0.70 -40.91
C MET A 754 7.07 1.46 -41.56
N ILE A 755 8.22 0.78 -41.62
CA ILE A 755 9.41 1.26 -42.29
C ILE A 755 9.80 0.24 -43.37
N VAL A 756 10.18 0.71 -44.57
CA VAL A 756 10.67 -0.14 -45.65
C VAL A 756 12.07 0.31 -46.02
N VAL A 757 12.99 -0.66 -46.13
CA VAL A 757 14.38 -0.47 -46.56
C VAL A 757 14.66 -1.35 -47.78
N SER A 758 15.55 -0.92 -48.68
CA SER A 758 15.90 -1.61 -49.91
C SER A 758 17.42 -1.88 -50.03
#